data_edaa989368b4bc3b79f66b0090dbefcb
#
_entry.id   edaa989368b4bc3b79f66b0090dbefcb
#
_cell.length_a   1.000
_cell.length_b   1.000
_cell.length_c   1.000
_cell.angle_alpha   90.00
_cell.angle_beta   90.00
_cell.angle_gamma   90.00
#
_symmetry.space_group_name_H-M   'P 1'
#
loop_
_entity.id
_entity.type
_entity.pdbx_description
1 polymer ?
#
loop_
_entity_poly.entity_id
_entity_poly.type
_entity_poly.pdbx_seq_one_letter_code
_entity_poly.pdbx_strand_id
1 'polypeptide(L)'
;VPEDLRGTYAGMAHPEVMKYFKELGVTAVELMPVHQFLQDDRLRELGLRNYWGYNTFGFFAPHQDYAASTEVGGAANEFKSMVRTFHEAGIEVILDVVYNHTAEGNHLGPTIAFRGIDNDSYYRLVDDSKAHYMDYTGTGNSLNVRDPHSLQMIMDSLRYWVEEMHVDGFRFDLASTLARELHDVDRLATFFDLVQQDPVVSRVKLIAEPWDVGEGGYQVGNFPTLWAEWNGKYRDTVRDFWRGEPSTLGEFASRLTGSSDLYAHNGRRPTASINFVTAHDGFTLNDLVSYNSKHNLANGEDNRDGESHNRSWNCGVEGPTDDPAINQLRDQQRRNFLTTLLLSQGTPMIAHGDEIARTQQGNNNVYCQDNELSWINWDFVDTNADLLEFTKRLIRIRKNHPVFRRRRFLAGDPFGFDAADRDIAWLVPSGRLMTQGDWEFAFGKSLMVYLNGRSIVEPDRRGQKVEDDSFLLMFNAHYDSIDFTIPGKQFGVSWKLIVDTTEATGYPAEAKHVSANGSITVPARSIIILRQIELPTAEADAEDHGTVDQKSVGEVSAPLNLTVMQPTEEPVAEPELAADTEEQQEPKAEAEPEVKAEAETEAAPQQPESEEPKPTKSAKPAKSTKSAKPAKPAKPTEPAAEPAVDKQETPDPDPATTVDKPDDYPAKNTYGDES
;
A
#
# COMPACT_ATOMS: atom_id res chain seq x y z
N VAL A 1 1.61 4.11 -27.58
CA VAL A 1 0.83 5.35 -27.45
C VAL A 1 1.50 6.44 -28.29
N PRO A 2 0.73 7.20 -29.12
CA PRO A 2 1.24 8.37 -29.84
C PRO A 2 1.97 9.35 -28.91
N GLU A 3 2.98 10.05 -29.43
CA GLU A 3 3.85 10.88 -28.58
C GLU A 3 3.10 12.06 -27.96
N ASP A 4 2.19 12.66 -28.69
CA ASP A 4 1.31 13.76 -28.27
C ASP A 4 0.28 13.38 -27.20
N LEU A 5 0.07 12.07 -26.97
CA LEU A 5 -0.83 11.56 -25.93
C LEU A 5 -0.08 11.03 -24.70
N ARG A 6 1.24 10.94 -24.72
CA ARG A 6 2.00 10.43 -23.56
C ARG A 6 1.86 11.38 -22.36
N GLY A 7 1.65 10.81 -21.19
CA GLY A 7 1.44 11.58 -19.94
C GLY A 7 0.06 12.25 -19.85
N THR A 8 -0.92 11.89 -20.72
CA THR A 8 -2.25 12.50 -20.70
C THR A 8 -3.36 11.50 -20.33
N TYR A 9 -4.53 12.01 -19.93
CA TYR A 9 -5.74 11.19 -19.71
C TYR A 9 -6.12 10.41 -20.95
N ALA A 10 -6.03 11.01 -22.14
CA ALA A 10 -6.29 10.34 -23.41
C ALA A 10 -5.26 9.25 -23.71
N GLY A 11 -3.99 9.48 -23.35
CA GLY A 11 -2.94 8.47 -23.45
C GLY A 11 -3.17 7.29 -22.52
N MET A 12 -3.62 7.54 -21.30
CA MET A 12 -3.96 6.50 -20.33
C MET A 12 -5.16 5.65 -20.79
N ALA A 13 -6.11 6.26 -21.49
CA ALA A 13 -7.27 5.58 -22.11
C ALA A 13 -6.96 4.90 -23.45
N HIS A 14 -5.72 4.94 -23.94
CA HIS A 14 -5.37 4.39 -25.23
C HIS A 14 -5.60 2.86 -25.29
N PRO A 15 -6.08 2.29 -26.42
CA PRO A 15 -6.38 0.87 -26.53
C PRO A 15 -5.24 -0.08 -26.15
N GLU A 16 -3.97 0.27 -26.46
CA GLU A 16 -2.81 -0.54 -26.09
C GLU A 16 -2.59 -0.56 -24.59
N VAL A 17 -2.85 0.55 -23.87
CA VAL A 17 -2.78 0.61 -22.40
C VAL A 17 -3.89 -0.24 -21.77
N MET A 18 -5.12 -0.12 -22.29
CA MET A 18 -6.24 -0.95 -21.86
C MET A 18 -6.01 -2.44 -22.10
N LYS A 19 -5.41 -2.80 -23.22
CA LYS A 19 -4.99 -4.17 -23.53
C LYS A 19 -3.98 -4.67 -22.50
N TYR A 20 -2.96 -3.87 -22.21
CA TYR A 20 -1.93 -4.21 -21.21
C TYR A 20 -2.54 -4.49 -19.83
N PHE A 21 -3.39 -3.60 -19.31
CA PHE A 21 -4.04 -3.81 -18.02
C PHE A 21 -4.95 -5.04 -17.98
N LYS A 22 -5.70 -5.30 -19.06
CA LYS A 22 -6.54 -6.50 -19.17
C LYS A 22 -5.72 -7.79 -19.17
N GLU A 23 -4.60 -7.79 -19.89
CA GLU A 23 -3.68 -8.94 -19.96
C GLU A 23 -2.95 -9.15 -18.63
N LEU A 24 -2.54 -8.08 -17.96
CA LEU A 24 -1.98 -8.14 -16.61
C LEU A 24 -3.01 -8.69 -15.62
N GLY A 25 -4.28 -8.34 -15.79
CA GLY A 25 -5.39 -8.88 -15.01
C GLY A 25 -5.75 -8.08 -13.77
N VAL A 26 -5.31 -6.83 -13.67
CA VAL A 26 -5.71 -5.91 -12.59
C VAL A 26 -7.20 -5.56 -12.67
N THR A 27 -7.81 -5.19 -11.55
CA THR A 27 -9.24 -4.90 -11.43
C THR A 27 -9.53 -3.45 -11.03
N ALA A 28 -8.53 -2.73 -10.58
CA ALA A 28 -8.59 -1.31 -10.26
C ALA A 28 -7.24 -0.66 -10.54
N VAL A 29 -7.26 0.62 -10.88
CA VAL A 29 -6.09 1.51 -10.89
C VAL A 29 -6.28 2.57 -9.81
N GLU A 30 -5.24 2.84 -9.04
CA GLU A 30 -5.17 3.95 -8.10
C GLU A 30 -4.24 4.99 -8.71
N LEU A 31 -4.81 6.12 -9.10
CA LEU A 31 -4.10 7.22 -9.74
C LEU A 31 -3.52 8.13 -8.66
N MET A 32 -2.24 8.47 -8.79
CA MET A 32 -1.63 9.55 -8.02
C MET A 32 -2.42 10.86 -8.21
N PRO A 33 -2.20 11.90 -7.38
CA PRO A 33 -3.08 13.07 -7.38
C PRO A 33 -3.34 13.66 -8.75
N VAL A 34 -4.61 13.70 -9.12
CA VAL A 34 -5.11 14.30 -10.39
C VAL A 34 -5.85 15.62 -10.16
N HIS A 35 -6.08 16.02 -8.91
CA HIS A 35 -6.59 17.35 -8.61
C HIS A 35 -5.61 18.40 -9.11
N GLN A 36 -6.13 19.58 -9.52
CA GLN A 36 -5.26 20.67 -9.96
C GLN A 36 -4.28 21.06 -8.85
N PHE A 37 -2.98 20.91 -9.12
CA PHE A 37 -1.89 21.22 -8.20
C PHE A 37 -0.94 22.28 -8.76
N LEU A 38 -0.08 22.82 -7.92
CA LEU A 38 0.92 23.83 -8.29
C LEU A 38 2.33 23.24 -8.38
N GLN A 39 3.11 23.88 -9.23
CA GLN A 39 4.55 23.66 -9.30
C GLN A 39 5.24 24.54 -8.25
N ASP A 40 6.13 23.95 -7.46
CA ASP A 40 6.91 24.66 -6.46
C ASP A 40 7.93 25.59 -7.14
N ASP A 41 8.05 26.83 -6.66
CA ASP A 41 9.01 27.79 -7.21
C ASP A 41 10.45 27.28 -7.12
N ARG A 42 10.82 26.66 -5.99
CA ARG A 42 12.12 26.03 -5.82
C ARG A 42 12.41 24.98 -6.90
N LEU A 43 11.45 24.11 -7.20
CA LEU A 43 11.63 23.10 -8.26
C LEU A 43 11.79 23.76 -9.63
N ARG A 44 11.02 24.79 -9.92
CA ARG A 44 11.14 25.56 -11.17
C ARG A 44 12.50 26.23 -11.32
N GLU A 45 13.05 26.79 -10.24
CA GLU A 45 14.41 27.38 -10.21
C GLU A 45 15.49 26.34 -10.49
N LEU A 46 15.29 25.09 -10.03
CA LEU A 46 16.18 23.96 -10.29
C LEU A 46 15.96 23.30 -11.66
N GLY A 47 14.96 23.74 -12.44
CA GLY A 47 14.58 23.10 -13.70
C GLY A 47 13.86 21.76 -13.50
N LEU A 48 13.35 21.49 -12.31
CA LEU A 48 12.58 20.32 -11.92
C LEU A 48 11.08 20.61 -11.95
N ARG A 49 10.24 19.57 -11.85
CA ARG A 49 8.78 19.69 -11.78
C ARG A 49 8.23 18.78 -10.71
N ASN A 50 7.20 19.23 -10.00
CA ASN A 50 6.42 18.35 -9.13
C ASN A 50 5.74 17.27 -10.00
N TYR A 51 6.18 16.03 -9.84
CA TYR A 51 5.73 14.89 -10.64
C TYR A 51 4.61 14.11 -9.95
N TRP A 52 4.64 14.07 -8.61
CA TRP A 52 3.64 13.29 -7.86
C TRP A 52 2.29 14.02 -7.70
N GLY A 53 2.30 15.35 -7.65
CA GLY A 53 1.08 16.13 -7.55
C GLY A 53 0.54 16.39 -6.14
N TYR A 54 1.29 16.05 -5.06
CA TYR A 54 0.88 16.30 -3.68
C TYR A 54 1.03 17.79 -3.30
N ASN A 55 0.44 18.66 -4.09
CA ASN A 55 0.49 20.11 -3.90
C ASN A 55 -0.81 20.75 -4.39
N THR A 56 -1.94 20.20 -3.95
CA THR A 56 -3.29 20.53 -4.42
C THR A 56 -3.73 21.93 -4.03
N PHE A 57 -4.41 22.61 -4.96
CA PHE A 57 -5.17 23.85 -4.66
C PHE A 57 -6.56 23.90 -5.31
N GLY A 58 -6.81 23.08 -6.33
CA GLY A 58 -8.06 23.05 -7.07
C GLY A 58 -8.80 21.73 -6.90
N PHE A 59 -9.61 21.62 -5.84
CA PHE A 59 -10.25 20.36 -5.41
C PHE A 59 -11.39 19.86 -6.31
N PHE A 60 -11.86 20.65 -7.27
CA PHE A 60 -12.98 20.36 -8.17
C PHE A 60 -12.55 20.30 -9.65
N ALA A 61 -11.26 20.28 -9.93
CA ALA A 61 -10.75 20.30 -11.30
C ALA A 61 -9.64 19.28 -11.50
N PRO A 62 -9.65 18.51 -12.60
CA PRO A 62 -8.52 17.68 -12.99
C PRO A 62 -7.35 18.55 -13.44
N HIS A 63 -6.13 18.08 -13.16
CA HIS A 63 -4.90 18.79 -13.51
C HIS A 63 -4.80 19.00 -15.02
N GLN A 64 -4.63 20.25 -15.42
CA GLN A 64 -4.69 20.67 -16.82
C GLN A 64 -3.53 20.12 -17.65
N ASP A 65 -2.33 20.00 -17.07
CA ASP A 65 -1.15 19.52 -17.79
C ASP A 65 -1.25 18.02 -18.16
N TYR A 66 -2.21 17.29 -17.58
CA TYR A 66 -2.52 15.91 -17.94
C TYR A 66 -3.58 15.77 -19.04
N ALA A 67 -4.02 16.90 -19.63
CA ALA A 67 -4.94 16.87 -20.76
C ALA A 67 -4.20 17.08 -22.08
N ALA A 68 -4.52 16.29 -23.09
CA ALA A 68 -4.10 16.52 -24.47
C ALA A 68 -4.87 17.69 -25.09
N SER A 69 -6.11 17.92 -24.67
CA SER A 69 -6.95 19.03 -25.14
C SER A 69 -6.56 20.36 -24.51
N THR A 70 -6.46 21.39 -25.37
CA THR A 70 -6.26 22.78 -24.94
C THR A 70 -7.56 23.59 -24.87
N GLU A 71 -8.70 22.96 -25.11
CA GLU A 71 -10.03 23.61 -25.07
C GLU A 71 -10.48 23.86 -23.62
N VAL A 72 -11.30 24.88 -23.43
CA VAL A 72 -11.89 25.17 -22.12
C VAL A 72 -12.79 24.00 -21.71
N GLY A 73 -12.52 23.43 -20.55
CA GLY A 73 -13.19 22.21 -20.04
C GLY A 73 -12.67 20.90 -20.65
N GLY A 74 -11.67 20.95 -21.52
CA GLY A 74 -11.07 19.80 -22.17
C GLY A 74 -10.55 18.75 -21.18
N ALA A 75 -9.84 19.17 -20.15
CA ALA A 75 -9.31 18.28 -19.12
C ALA A 75 -10.41 17.46 -18.40
N ALA A 76 -11.53 18.11 -18.05
CA ALA A 76 -12.66 17.42 -17.43
C ALA A 76 -13.32 16.40 -18.37
N ASN A 77 -13.45 16.74 -19.65
CA ASN A 77 -14.02 15.83 -20.64
C ASN A 77 -13.10 14.65 -20.94
N GLU A 78 -11.79 14.87 -21.04
CA GLU A 78 -10.80 13.78 -21.20
C GLU A 78 -10.78 12.87 -19.99
N PHE A 79 -10.77 13.41 -18.78
CA PHE A 79 -10.79 12.63 -17.56
C PHE A 79 -12.06 11.74 -17.51
N LYS A 80 -13.25 12.29 -17.74
CA LYS A 80 -14.50 11.53 -17.81
C LYS A 80 -14.44 10.43 -18.90
N SER A 81 -13.86 10.73 -20.05
CA SER A 81 -13.66 9.76 -21.13
C SER A 81 -12.71 8.64 -20.74
N MET A 82 -11.64 8.98 -20.02
CA MET A 82 -10.69 8.00 -19.47
C MET A 82 -11.40 7.05 -18.49
N VAL A 83 -12.10 7.57 -17.48
CA VAL A 83 -12.83 6.76 -16.49
C VAL A 83 -13.83 5.83 -17.19
N ARG A 84 -14.60 6.35 -18.15
CA ARG A 84 -15.51 5.54 -18.95
C ARG A 84 -14.79 4.39 -19.68
N THR A 85 -13.63 4.64 -20.28
CA THR A 85 -12.86 3.61 -20.98
C THR A 85 -12.36 2.53 -20.02
N PHE A 86 -11.94 2.90 -18.81
CA PHE A 86 -11.59 1.94 -17.76
C PHE A 86 -12.79 1.09 -17.35
N HIS A 87 -13.97 1.71 -17.15
CA HIS A 87 -15.20 1.00 -16.81
C HIS A 87 -15.64 0.02 -17.91
N GLU A 88 -15.57 0.43 -19.19
CA GLU A 88 -15.81 -0.46 -20.34
C GLU A 88 -14.81 -1.64 -20.38
N ALA A 89 -13.63 -1.46 -19.82
CA ALA A 89 -12.64 -2.52 -19.65
C ALA A 89 -12.88 -3.41 -18.40
N GLY A 90 -13.82 -3.03 -17.53
CA GLY A 90 -14.11 -3.68 -16.25
C GLY A 90 -13.09 -3.37 -15.17
N ILE A 91 -12.42 -2.20 -15.25
CA ILE A 91 -11.38 -1.72 -14.32
C ILE A 91 -11.92 -0.50 -13.59
N GLU A 92 -11.83 -0.49 -12.26
CA GLU A 92 -12.23 0.60 -11.41
C GLU A 92 -11.12 1.67 -11.34
N VAL A 93 -11.52 2.93 -11.09
CA VAL A 93 -10.61 4.07 -10.96
C VAL A 93 -10.72 4.64 -9.54
N ILE A 94 -9.61 4.61 -8.81
CA ILE A 94 -9.47 5.15 -7.46
C ILE A 94 -8.55 6.37 -7.55
N LEU A 95 -8.89 7.46 -6.85
CA LEU A 95 -8.06 8.66 -6.81
C LEU A 95 -7.31 8.77 -5.49
N ASP A 96 -6.02 9.07 -5.59
CA ASP A 96 -5.26 9.59 -4.46
C ASP A 96 -5.61 11.07 -4.27
N VAL A 97 -6.08 11.44 -3.05
CA VAL A 97 -6.60 12.75 -2.75
C VAL A 97 -5.91 13.39 -1.55
N VAL A 98 -5.54 14.66 -1.71
CA VAL A 98 -4.78 15.43 -0.73
C VAL A 98 -5.70 16.49 -0.12
N TYR A 99 -6.38 16.14 0.98
CA TYR A 99 -7.23 17.06 1.74
C TYR A 99 -6.61 17.47 3.08
N ASN A 100 -5.42 16.98 3.38
CA ASN A 100 -4.74 17.26 4.64
C ASN A 100 -3.98 18.60 4.62
N HIS A 101 -3.54 19.09 3.44
CA HIS A 101 -2.82 20.35 3.25
C HIS A 101 -3.12 20.97 1.88
N THR A 102 -2.54 22.13 1.63
CA THR A 102 -2.65 22.83 0.34
C THR A 102 -1.31 23.35 -0.14
N ALA A 103 -1.25 23.70 -1.42
CA ALA A 103 -0.10 24.32 -2.08
C ALA A 103 0.30 25.71 -1.52
N GLU A 104 -0.43 26.28 -0.54
CA GLU A 104 -0.08 27.57 0.05
C GLU A 104 1.10 27.47 1.04
N GLY A 105 1.56 26.27 1.37
CA GLY A 105 2.74 26.04 2.23
C GLY A 105 2.62 26.74 3.61
N ASN A 106 3.76 27.10 4.19
CA ASN A 106 3.80 27.76 5.50
C ASN A 106 3.49 29.28 5.41
N HIS A 107 3.71 30.03 6.49
CA HIS A 107 3.46 31.47 6.58
C HIS A 107 4.23 32.34 5.57
N LEU A 108 5.28 31.81 4.94
CA LEU A 108 6.06 32.45 3.89
C LEU A 108 5.57 32.09 2.48
N GLY A 109 4.65 31.14 2.38
CA GLY A 109 4.12 30.68 1.09
C GLY A 109 3.14 31.67 0.45
N PRO A 110 2.70 31.39 -0.80
CA PRO A 110 1.83 32.29 -1.54
C PRO A 110 0.41 32.36 -0.96
N THR A 111 -0.31 33.43 -1.26
CA THR A 111 -1.75 33.58 -0.99
C THR A 111 -2.49 33.43 -2.31
N ILE A 112 -3.02 32.26 -2.58
CA ILE A 112 -3.59 31.90 -3.90
C ILE A 112 -4.97 31.25 -3.83
N ALA A 113 -5.37 30.77 -2.65
CA ALA A 113 -6.63 30.08 -2.43
C ALA A 113 -7.22 30.48 -1.06
N PHE A 114 -7.32 29.54 -0.13
CA PHE A 114 -8.08 29.67 1.12
C PHE A 114 -7.48 30.69 2.10
N ARG A 115 -6.17 30.90 2.08
CA ARG A 115 -5.51 31.92 2.89
C ARG A 115 -6.06 33.32 2.60
N GLY A 116 -6.36 33.60 1.34
CA GLY A 116 -6.93 34.88 0.91
C GLY A 116 -8.44 35.00 1.14
N ILE A 117 -9.14 33.90 1.37
CA ILE A 117 -10.58 33.87 1.62
C ILE A 117 -10.86 34.01 3.12
N ASP A 118 -10.40 33.03 3.91
CA ASP A 118 -10.51 33.03 5.38
C ASP A 118 -9.46 32.09 5.99
N ASN A 119 -8.32 32.66 6.36
CA ASN A 119 -7.18 31.89 6.85
C ASN A 119 -7.49 31.13 8.15
N ASP A 120 -8.30 31.71 9.05
CA ASP A 120 -8.62 31.11 10.37
C ASP A 120 -9.60 29.94 10.26
N SER A 121 -10.49 29.95 9.27
CA SER A 121 -11.43 28.85 9.02
C SER A 121 -10.79 27.68 8.30
N TYR A 122 -9.96 27.94 7.29
CA TYR A 122 -9.44 26.87 6.43
C TYR A 122 -8.16 26.22 6.94
N TYR A 123 -7.37 26.89 7.78
CA TYR A 123 -6.10 26.33 8.26
C TYR A 123 -6.07 26.16 9.77
N ARG A 124 -5.35 25.15 10.22
CA ARG A 124 -5.00 25.00 11.62
C ARG A 124 -3.88 25.95 11.98
N LEU A 125 -4.21 26.97 12.79
CA LEU A 125 -3.25 27.96 13.24
C LEU A 125 -2.71 27.60 14.62
N VAL A 126 -1.48 28.03 14.91
CA VAL A 126 -0.88 27.90 16.24
C VAL A 126 -1.60 28.85 17.22
N ASP A 127 -2.09 28.35 18.35
CA ASP A 127 -2.95 29.10 19.29
C ASP A 127 -2.31 30.40 19.78
N ASP A 128 -1.04 30.33 20.19
CA ASP A 128 -0.29 31.49 20.71
C ASP A 128 0.31 32.37 19.62
N SER A 129 0.24 31.96 18.34
CA SER A 129 0.84 32.67 17.22
C SER A 129 0.12 32.41 15.91
N LYS A 130 -1.06 33.01 15.74
CA LYS A 130 -1.92 32.82 14.55
C LYS A 130 -1.30 33.24 13.22
N ALA A 131 -0.08 33.74 13.21
CA ALA A 131 0.71 33.96 12.01
C ALA A 131 1.36 32.65 11.48
N HIS A 132 1.35 31.58 12.28
CA HIS A 132 1.96 30.30 11.93
C HIS A 132 0.91 29.19 11.91
N TYR A 133 1.23 28.12 11.17
CA TYR A 133 0.34 26.99 10.98
C TYR A 133 0.77 25.80 11.84
N MET A 134 -0.23 25.04 12.34
CA MET A 134 0.01 23.68 12.81
C MET A 134 0.31 22.81 11.58
N ASP A 135 1.40 22.09 11.62
CA ASP A 135 1.86 21.26 10.51
C ASP A 135 1.99 19.78 10.93
N TYR A 136 0.97 19.01 10.63
CA TYR A 136 0.96 17.54 10.79
C TYR A 136 1.34 16.81 9.50
N THR A 137 1.70 17.54 8.46
CA THR A 137 1.88 17.02 7.11
C THR A 137 3.33 17.08 6.62
N GLY A 138 4.15 17.92 7.26
CA GLY A 138 5.52 18.19 6.82
C GLY A 138 5.61 19.14 5.61
N THR A 139 4.47 19.69 5.14
CA THR A 139 4.40 20.56 3.94
C THR A 139 4.24 22.04 4.28
N GLY A 140 4.09 22.35 5.57
CA GLY A 140 4.01 23.74 6.08
C GLY A 140 2.63 24.18 6.53
N ASN A 141 1.55 23.44 6.23
CA ASN A 141 0.21 23.71 6.73
C ASN A 141 -0.61 22.43 6.91
N SER A 142 -1.68 22.53 7.69
CA SER A 142 -2.73 21.51 7.76
C SER A 142 -4.08 22.17 7.59
N LEU A 143 -4.96 21.61 6.74
CA LEU A 143 -6.34 22.04 6.61
C LEU A 143 -7.12 21.81 7.91
N ASN A 144 -8.00 22.73 8.24
CA ASN A 144 -8.80 22.70 9.45
C ASN A 144 -10.13 21.97 9.21
N VAL A 145 -10.10 20.63 9.21
CA VAL A 145 -11.29 19.78 9.03
C VAL A 145 -12.31 19.88 10.17
N ARG A 146 -12.02 20.66 11.22
CA ARG A 146 -12.95 20.96 12.32
C ARG A 146 -13.88 22.12 11.97
N ASP A 147 -13.46 22.99 11.03
CA ASP A 147 -14.30 24.07 10.57
C ASP A 147 -15.38 23.53 9.61
N PRO A 148 -16.68 23.91 9.81
CA PRO A 148 -17.78 23.40 9.00
C PRO A 148 -17.64 23.73 7.51
N HIS A 149 -17.06 24.86 7.15
CA HIS A 149 -16.92 25.29 5.74
C HIS A 149 -15.80 24.51 5.04
N SER A 150 -14.67 24.30 5.74
CA SER A 150 -13.58 23.46 5.25
C SER A 150 -14.07 22.01 5.04
N LEU A 151 -14.80 21.49 6.02
CA LEU A 151 -15.35 20.13 5.95
C LEU A 151 -16.43 20.00 4.85
N GLN A 152 -17.30 21.01 4.69
CA GLN A 152 -18.28 21.06 3.60
C GLN A 152 -17.58 21.02 2.24
N MET A 153 -16.55 21.84 2.05
CA MET A 153 -15.76 21.87 0.80
C MET A 153 -15.21 20.49 0.45
N ILE A 154 -14.63 19.78 1.44
CA ILE A 154 -14.11 18.41 1.24
C ILE A 154 -15.22 17.45 0.84
N MET A 155 -16.35 17.47 1.55
CA MET A 155 -17.49 16.57 1.25
C MET A 155 -18.11 16.85 -0.12
N ASP A 156 -18.22 18.11 -0.51
CA ASP A 156 -18.75 18.51 -1.83
C ASP A 156 -17.76 18.11 -2.95
N SER A 157 -16.46 18.22 -2.71
CA SER A 157 -15.43 17.75 -3.64
C SER A 157 -15.51 16.23 -3.82
N LEU A 158 -15.59 15.45 -2.74
CA LEU A 158 -15.73 13.99 -2.81
C LEU A 158 -16.97 13.58 -3.60
N ARG A 159 -18.13 14.19 -3.32
CA ARG A 159 -19.36 13.93 -4.10
C ARG A 159 -19.20 14.27 -5.57
N TYR A 160 -18.58 15.43 -5.90
CA TYR A 160 -18.32 15.82 -7.28
C TYR A 160 -17.50 14.78 -8.04
N TRP A 161 -16.44 14.26 -7.45
CA TRP A 161 -15.62 13.24 -8.10
C TRP A 161 -16.35 11.91 -8.28
N VAL A 162 -17.29 11.55 -7.37
CA VAL A 162 -18.12 10.35 -7.52
C VAL A 162 -19.24 10.58 -8.53
N GLU A 163 -20.02 11.65 -8.40
CA GLU A 163 -21.25 11.84 -9.17
C GLU A 163 -20.99 12.38 -10.57
N GLU A 164 -20.01 13.27 -10.73
CA GLU A 164 -19.72 13.93 -11.99
C GLU A 164 -18.56 13.28 -12.76
N MET A 165 -17.52 12.86 -12.05
CA MET A 165 -16.31 12.27 -12.61
C MET A 165 -16.36 10.73 -12.64
N HIS A 166 -17.31 10.14 -11.90
CA HIS A 166 -17.60 8.69 -11.84
C HIS A 166 -16.44 7.83 -11.32
N VAL A 167 -15.65 8.32 -10.36
CA VAL A 167 -14.61 7.51 -9.73
C VAL A 167 -15.18 6.49 -8.74
N ASP A 168 -14.48 5.39 -8.52
CA ASP A 168 -14.94 4.24 -7.72
C ASP A 168 -14.41 4.26 -6.29
N GLY A 169 -13.58 5.23 -5.94
CA GLY A 169 -13.04 5.37 -4.60
C GLY A 169 -11.93 6.38 -4.47
N PHE A 170 -11.44 6.50 -3.24
CA PHE A 170 -10.40 7.43 -2.85
C PHE A 170 -9.36 6.75 -1.96
N ARG A 171 -8.09 7.09 -2.16
CA ARG A 171 -7.01 6.92 -1.18
C ARG A 171 -6.72 8.31 -0.60
N PHE A 172 -6.83 8.44 0.70
CA PHE A 172 -6.61 9.71 1.40
C PHE A 172 -5.16 9.77 1.87
N ASP A 173 -4.43 10.73 1.30
CA ASP A 173 -3.08 11.08 1.72
C ASP A 173 -3.07 11.54 3.18
N LEU A 174 -2.10 11.08 3.98
CA LEU A 174 -1.94 11.39 5.40
C LEU A 174 -3.28 11.44 6.16
N ALA A 175 -4.10 10.39 6.01
CA ALA A 175 -5.48 10.39 6.48
C ALA A 175 -5.62 10.59 8.01
N SER A 176 -4.57 10.31 8.79
CA SER A 176 -4.55 10.60 10.23
C SER A 176 -4.70 12.09 10.54
N THR A 177 -4.18 12.98 9.67
CA THR A 177 -4.34 14.43 9.81
C THR A 177 -5.81 14.87 9.77
N LEU A 178 -6.63 14.19 8.92
CA LEU A 178 -8.07 14.46 8.79
C LEU A 178 -8.87 13.97 10.01
N ALA A 179 -8.28 13.09 10.80
CA ALA A 179 -8.86 12.52 12.02
C ALA A 179 -8.43 13.26 13.30
N ARG A 180 -7.64 14.33 13.20
CA ARG A 180 -7.20 15.08 14.38
C ARG A 180 -8.25 16.08 14.82
N GLU A 181 -8.86 15.84 15.98
CA GLU A 181 -9.83 16.75 16.58
C GLU A 181 -9.13 17.99 17.18
N LEU A 182 -8.45 17.91 18.30
CA LEU A 182 -7.59 19.00 18.79
C LEU A 182 -6.16 18.81 18.29
N HIS A 183 -5.44 17.90 18.88
CA HIS A 183 -4.07 17.52 18.49
C HIS A 183 -3.96 16.03 18.24
N ASP A 184 -4.71 15.23 19.01
CA ASP A 184 -4.71 13.80 18.93
C ASP A 184 -5.58 13.28 17.80
N VAL A 185 -5.20 12.12 17.23
CA VAL A 185 -6.02 11.42 16.25
C VAL A 185 -7.20 10.75 16.96
N ASP A 186 -8.41 11.07 16.53
CA ASP A 186 -9.64 10.46 17.04
C ASP A 186 -10.32 9.63 15.95
N ARG A 187 -10.45 8.32 16.19
CA ARG A 187 -11.18 7.41 15.28
C ARG A 187 -12.68 7.71 15.16
N LEU A 188 -13.22 8.55 16.03
CA LEU A 188 -14.59 9.05 16.02
C LEU A 188 -14.66 10.50 15.57
N ALA A 189 -13.61 11.00 14.90
CA ALA A 189 -13.58 12.35 14.38
C ALA A 189 -14.77 12.64 13.46
N THR A 190 -15.24 13.88 13.50
CA THR A 190 -16.39 14.36 12.72
C THR A 190 -16.25 14.06 11.22
N PHE A 191 -15.04 14.12 10.67
CA PHE A 191 -14.77 13.76 9.29
C PHE A 191 -15.21 12.33 8.96
N PHE A 192 -14.86 11.36 9.81
CA PHE A 192 -15.24 9.96 9.57
C PHE A 192 -16.74 9.74 9.67
N ASP A 193 -17.40 10.37 10.62
CA ASP A 193 -18.85 10.24 10.77
C ASP A 193 -19.59 10.80 9.56
N LEU A 194 -19.16 11.95 9.03
CA LEU A 194 -19.74 12.53 7.83
C LEU A 194 -19.50 11.66 6.59
N VAL A 195 -18.30 11.15 6.39
CA VAL A 195 -18.00 10.25 5.26
C VAL A 195 -18.82 8.97 5.35
N GLN A 196 -18.95 8.38 6.56
CA GLN A 196 -19.66 7.11 6.74
C GLN A 196 -21.17 7.21 6.56
N GLN A 197 -21.77 8.35 6.91
CA GLN A 197 -23.22 8.56 6.77
C GLN A 197 -23.62 9.14 5.40
N ASP A 198 -22.67 9.67 4.62
CA ASP A 198 -22.96 10.26 3.33
C ASP A 198 -23.48 9.22 2.33
N PRO A 199 -24.64 9.44 1.68
CA PRO A 199 -25.26 8.44 0.83
C PRO A 199 -24.52 8.18 -0.49
N VAL A 200 -23.59 9.04 -0.86
CA VAL A 200 -22.74 8.94 -2.06
C VAL A 200 -21.38 8.37 -1.70
N VAL A 201 -20.65 9.08 -0.85
CA VAL A 201 -19.25 8.78 -0.52
C VAL A 201 -19.09 7.46 0.23
N SER A 202 -20.05 7.08 1.11
CA SER A 202 -19.99 5.80 1.83
C SER A 202 -20.13 4.55 0.94
N ARG A 203 -20.47 4.71 -0.34
CA ARG A 203 -20.69 3.58 -1.27
C ARG A 203 -19.49 3.27 -2.13
N VAL A 204 -18.51 4.17 -2.20
CA VAL A 204 -17.26 3.95 -2.94
C VAL A 204 -16.17 3.41 -2.02
N LYS A 205 -15.04 3.03 -2.58
CA LYS A 205 -13.89 2.56 -1.81
C LYS A 205 -13.24 3.70 -1.04
N LEU A 206 -13.00 3.48 0.25
CA LEU A 206 -12.33 4.42 1.14
C LEU A 206 -11.05 3.75 1.64
N ILE A 207 -9.92 4.30 1.25
CA ILE A 207 -8.58 3.79 1.57
C ILE A 207 -7.84 4.89 2.32
N ALA A 208 -7.30 4.59 3.46
CA ALA A 208 -6.47 5.51 4.22
C ALA A 208 -4.99 5.20 4.02
N GLU A 209 -4.20 6.26 3.87
CA GLU A 209 -2.83 6.23 4.35
C GLU A 209 -2.87 6.49 5.85
N PRO A 210 -2.67 5.45 6.68
CA PRO A 210 -3.05 5.52 8.09
C PRO A 210 -1.94 6.08 8.98
N TRP A 211 -1.27 7.16 8.55
CA TRP A 211 -0.26 7.89 9.32
C TRP A 211 -0.23 9.37 8.96
N ASP A 212 0.50 10.15 9.76
CA ASP A 212 0.97 11.51 9.50
C ASP A 212 2.29 11.75 10.28
N VAL A 213 2.89 12.95 10.16
CA VAL A 213 4.18 13.24 10.80
C VAL A 213 4.05 13.76 12.24
N GLY A 214 2.84 13.93 12.76
CA GLY A 214 2.59 14.39 14.12
C GLY A 214 2.71 13.28 15.16
N GLU A 215 2.83 13.65 16.43
CA GLU A 215 2.81 12.71 17.54
C GLU A 215 1.52 11.87 17.52
N GLY A 216 1.66 10.54 17.75
CA GLY A 216 0.54 9.60 17.66
C GLY A 216 -0.04 9.42 16.27
N GLY A 217 0.63 9.89 15.20
CA GLY A 217 0.13 9.86 13.83
C GLY A 217 0.00 8.48 13.21
N TYR A 218 0.78 7.48 13.63
CA TYR A 218 0.74 6.13 13.06
C TYR A 218 -0.47 5.35 13.58
N GLN A 219 -1.47 5.13 12.73
CA GLN A 219 -2.81 4.62 13.10
C GLN A 219 -3.21 3.34 12.35
N VAL A 220 -2.27 2.54 11.87
CA VAL A 220 -2.56 1.27 11.19
C VAL A 220 -3.38 0.35 12.10
N GLY A 221 -4.58 -0.05 11.65
CA GLY A 221 -5.53 -0.85 12.41
C GLY A 221 -6.64 -0.05 13.10
N ASN A 222 -6.57 1.27 13.16
CA ASN A 222 -7.46 2.11 13.96
C ASN A 222 -8.57 2.84 13.18
N PHE A 223 -8.57 2.77 11.86
CA PHE A 223 -9.61 3.42 11.05
C PHE A 223 -10.98 2.73 11.16
N PRO A 224 -12.09 3.44 10.87
CA PRO A 224 -13.45 2.90 10.99
C PRO A 224 -13.75 1.73 10.03
N THR A 225 -14.87 1.05 10.25
CA THR A 225 -15.21 -0.24 9.60
C THR A 225 -15.29 -0.18 8.07
N LEU A 226 -15.70 0.94 7.46
CA LEU A 226 -15.80 1.07 6.01
C LEU A 226 -14.45 1.28 5.32
N TRP A 227 -13.41 1.64 6.08
CA TRP A 227 -12.11 2.00 5.56
C TRP A 227 -11.20 0.77 5.37
N ALA A 228 -10.53 0.73 4.22
CA ALA A 228 -9.31 -0.03 4.04
C ALA A 228 -8.09 0.85 4.36
N GLU A 229 -6.96 0.24 4.59
CA GLU A 229 -5.72 0.95 4.97
C GLU A 229 -4.55 0.42 4.17
N TRP A 230 -3.67 1.29 3.71
CA TRP A 230 -2.33 0.90 3.30
C TRP A 230 -1.62 0.28 4.50
N ASN A 231 -1.32 -1.02 4.42
CA ASN A 231 -0.75 -1.74 5.55
C ASN A 231 0.78 -1.63 5.57
N GLY A 232 1.31 -0.59 6.23
CA GLY A 232 2.74 -0.38 6.40
C GLY A 232 3.42 -1.53 7.15
N LYS A 233 2.74 -2.16 8.13
CA LYS A 233 3.27 -3.34 8.82
C LYS A 233 3.43 -4.55 7.88
N TYR A 234 2.54 -4.72 6.90
CA TYR A 234 2.70 -5.73 5.85
C TYR A 234 3.98 -5.48 5.04
N ARG A 235 4.14 -4.25 4.53
CA ARG A 235 5.31 -3.83 3.76
C ARG A 235 6.60 -4.14 4.50
N ASP A 236 6.70 -3.66 5.72
CA ASP A 236 7.93 -3.75 6.52
C ASP A 236 8.25 -5.20 6.89
N THR A 237 7.26 -5.95 7.37
CA THR A 237 7.45 -7.37 7.75
C THR A 237 7.86 -8.23 6.57
N VAL A 238 7.24 -8.06 5.39
CA VAL A 238 7.57 -8.84 4.20
C VAL A 238 8.98 -8.51 3.69
N ARG A 239 9.38 -7.23 3.74
CA ARG A 239 10.75 -6.83 3.42
C ARG A 239 11.75 -7.43 4.39
N ASP A 240 11.51 -7.35 5.70
CA ASP A 240 12.38 -7.88 6.75
C ASP A 240 12.51 -9.41 6.66
N PHE A 241 11.42 -10.13 6.40
CA PHE A 241 11.45 -11.58 6.23
C PHE A 241 12.37 -11.99 5.07
N TRP A 242 12.22 -11.38 3.90
CA TRP A 242 12.98 -11.76 2.71
C TRP A 242 14.45 -11.32 2.75
N ARG A 243 14.78 -10.25 3.44
CA ARG A 243 16.19 -9.91 3.70
C ARG A 243 16.82 -10.76 4.81
N GLY A 244 16.00 -11.52 5.54
CA GLY A 244 16.44 -12.52 6.51
C GLY A 244 16.67 -11.96 7.91
N GLU A 245 15.91 -10.94 8.34
CA GLU A 245 15.93 -10.45 9.70
C GLU A 245 15.47 -11.51 10.72
N PRO A 246 16.02 -11.50 11.94
CA PRO A 246 15.58 -12.42 12.98
C PRO A 246 14.19 -12.05 13.52
N SER A 247 13.52 -13.00 14.16
CA SER A 247 12.23 -12.83 14.87
C SER A 247 11.05 -12.36 14.02
N THR A 248 11.10 -12.51 12.69
CA THR A 248 10.05 -12.05 11.78
C THR A 248 8.95 -13.08 11.51
N LEU A 249 9.16 -14.35 11.85
CA LEU A 249 8.32 -15.47 11.38
C LEU A 249 6.86 -15.37 11.82
N GLY A 250 6.62 -15.04 13.09
CA GLY A 250 5.26 -14.92 13.65
C GLY A 250 4.48 -13.76 13.04
N GLU A 251 5.15 -12.61 12.88
CA GLU A 251 4.51 -11.46 12.25
C GLU A 251 4.28 -11.69 10.76
N PHE A 252 5.22 -12.30 10.05
CA PHE A 252 5.04 -12.70 8.65
C PHE A 252 3.81 -13.58 8.47
N ALA A 253 3.59 -14.57 9.34
CA ALA A 253 2.40 -15.40 9.33
C ALA A 253 1.10 -14.58 9.51
N SER A 254 1.10 -13.62 10.44
CA SER A 254 -0.03 -12.72 10.65
C SER A 254 -0.30 -11.86 9.40
N ARG A 255 0.73 -11.35 8.76
CA ARG A 255 0.61 -10.56 7.51
C ARG A 255 0.07 -11.41 6.36
N LEU A 256 0.57 -12.64 6.17
CA LEU A 256 0.08 -13.58 5.14
C LEU A 256 -1.43 -13.86 5.26
N THR A 257 -1.96 -13.87 6.46
CA THR A 257 -3.37 -14.20 6.74
C THR A 257 -4.31 -13.00 6.80
N GLY A 258 -3.84 -11.82 6.37
CA GLY A 258 -4.66 -10.61 6.26
C GLY A 258 -4.71 -9.76 7.51
N SER A 259 -3.73 -9.93 8.43
CA SER A 259 -3.54 -9.04 9.58
C SER A 259 -4.75 -8.97 10.52
N SER A 260 -5.23 -10.13 10.98
CA SER A 260 -6.39 -10.22 11.88
C SER A 260 -6.17 -9.48 13.20
N ASP A 261 -4.93 -9.42 13.68
CA ASP A 261 -4.49 -8.63 14.84
C ASP A 261 -4.79 -7.13 14.69
N LEU A 262 -4.75 -6.61 13.46
CA LEU A 262 -5.00 -5.20 13.17
C LEU A 262 -6.48 -4.91 12.86
N TYR A 263 -7.21 -5.84 12.27
CA TYR A 263 -8.51 -5.53 11.67
C TYR A 263 -9.70 -6.32 12.24
N ALA A 264 -9.48 -7.49 12.87
CA ALA A 264 -10.60 -8.31 13.34
C ALA A 264 -11.35 -7.70 14.54
N HIS A 265 -10.63 -6.99 15.41
CA HIS A 265 -11.17 -6.47 16.68
C HIS A 265 -12.28 -5.42 16.48
N ASN A 266 -12.30 -4.72 15.36
CA ASN A 266 -13.31 -3.71 15.00
C ASN A 266 -14.28 -4.18 13.90
N GLY A 267 -14.35 -5.49 13.63
CA GLY A 267 -15.29 -6.10 12.69
C GLY A 267 -14.92 -5.95 11.21
N ARG A 268 -13.74 -5.42 10.89
CA ARG A 268 -13.23 -5.36 9.51
C ARG A 268 -12.86 -6.75 9.01
N ARG A 269 -12.65 -6.86 7.72
CA ARG A 269 -12.35 -8.10 6.99
C ARG A 269 -10.90 -8.11 6.51
N PRO A 270 -10.35 -9.24 6.05
CA PRO A 270 -9.01 -9.28 5.47
C PRO A 270 -8.80 -8.24 4.35
N THR A 271 -9.85 -7.92 3.59
CA THR A 271 -9.81 -6.91 2.51
C THR A 271 -9.61 -5.48 3.00
N ALA A 272 -9.68 -5.21 4.30
CA ALA A 272 -9.30 -3.91 4.87
C ALA A 272 -7.78 -3.67 4.78
N SER A 273 -6.99 -4.73 4.71
CA SER A 273 -5.56 -4.66 4.48
C SER A 273 -5.28 -4.47 2.99
N ILE A 274 -4.85 -3.27 2.58
CA ILE A 274 -4.20 -3.06 1.30
C ILE A 274 -2.74 -3.47 1.50
N ASN A 275 -2.41 -4.64 0.99
CA ASN A 275 -1.07 -5.20 1.08
C ASN A 275 -0.20 -4.62 -0.02
N PHE A 276 0.98 -4.14 0.30
CA PHE A 276 1.96 -3.68 -0.68
C PHE A 276 3.38 -3.98 -0.22
N VAL A 277 4.30 -4.07 -1.17
CA VAL A 277 5.74 -4.17 -0.92
C VAL A 277 6.41 -2.83 -1.23
N THR A 278 5.90 -2.16 -2.23
CA THR A 278 6.40 -0.89 -2.79
C THR A 278 5.22 0.01 -3.12
N ALA A 279 5.45 1.32 -3.13
CA ALA A 279 4.47 2.34 -3.50
C ALA A 279 5.13 3.39 -4.40
N HIS A 280 4.53 4.58 -4.53
CA HIS A 280 5.12 5.70 -5.28
C HIS A 280 6.34 6.28 -4.55
N ASP A 281 6.31 6.27 -3.22
CA ASP A 281 7.42 6.62 -2.34
C ASP A 281 8.27 5.38 -2.00
N GLY A 282 9.54 5.59 -1.72
CA GLY A 282 10.48 4.51 -1.48
C GLY A 282 11.06 3.89 -2.76
N PHE A 283 11.76 2.77 -2.61
CA PHE A 283 12.32 2.03 -3.74
C PHE A 283 11.26 1.29 -4.54
N THR A 284 11.43 1.21 -5.85
CA THR A 284 10.75 0.23 -6.70
C THR A 284 11.13 -1.19 -6.29
N LEU A 285 10.37 -2.20 -6.73
CA LEU A 285 10.71 -3.59 -6.43
C LEU A 285 12.09 -4.01 -6.93
N ASN A 286 12.51 -3.48 -8.09
CA ASN A 286 13.84 -3.69 -8.61
C ASN A 286 14.92 -3.03 -7.74
N ASP A 287 14.69 -1.80 -7.32
CA ASP A 287 15.65 -1.05 -6.52
C ASP A 287 15.74 -1.59 -5.08
N LEU A 288 14.63 -2.11 -4.54
CA LEU A 288 14.58 -2.77 -3.23
C LEU A 288 15.54 -3.96 -3.11
N VAL A 289 15.81 -4.64 -4.22
CA VAL A 289 16.74 -5.78 -4.28
C VAL A 289 18.10 -5.42 -4.88
N SER A 290 18.32 -4.14 -5.21
CA SER A 290 19.53 -3.67 -5.89
C SER A 290 20.28 -2.59 -5.12
N TYR A 291 19.65 -1.92 -4.17
CA TYR A 291 20.24 -0.81 -3.42
C TYR A 291 20.00 -0.95 -1.92
N ASN A 292 21.02 -0.66 -1.12
CA ASN A 292 20.91 -0.52 0.33
C ASN A 292 20.75 0.95 0.74
N SER A 293 21.32 1.86 -0.04
CA SER A 293 21.31 3.30 0.22
C SER A 293 20.52 4.05 -0.83
N LYS A 294 19.86 5.15 -0.44
CA LYS A 294 19.17 6.04 -1.36
C LYS A 294 20.15 6.86 -2.20
N HIS A 295 19.77 7.17 -3.44
CA HIS A 295 20.54 7.92 -4.42
C HIS A 295 19.73 9.10 -4.99
N ASN A 296 19.33 10.05 -4.11
CA ASN A 296 18.41 11.15 -4.42
C ASN A 296 19.09 12.45 -4.85
N LEU A 297 20.37 12.45 -5.18
CA LEU A 297 21.11 13.67 -5.52
C LEU A 297 20.47 14.46 -6.67
N ALA A 298 19.76 13.79 -7.61
CA ALA A 298 19.03 14.42 -8.69
C ALA A 298 17.91 15.36 -8.22
N ASN A 299 17.41 15.21 -6.99
CA ASN A 299 16.35 16.03 -6.43
C ASN A 299 16.84 17.41 -5.92
N GLY A 300 18.17 17.63 -5.87
CA GLY A 300 18.75 18.90 -5.43
C GLY A 300 18.65 19.13 -3.92
N GLU A 301 18.56 18.07 -3.11
CA GLU A 301 18.39 18.10 -1.65
C GLU A 301 19.56 17.45 -0.90
N ASP A 302 20.74 17.33 -1.54
CA ASP A 302 21.94 16.72 -0.96
C ASP A 302 21.72 15.30 -0.42
N ASN A 303 20.79 14.54 -1.04
CA ASN A 303 20.41 13.19 -0.62
C ASN A 303 19.84 13.10 0.81
N ARG A 304 19.24 14.20 1.31
CA ARG A 304 18.61 14.25 2.65
C ARG A 304 17.16 13.83 2.66
N ASP A 305 16.49 14.00 1.54
CA ASP A 305 15.09 13.65 1.27
C ASP A 305 14.86 12.14 1.14
N GLY A 306 13.62 11.70 1.31
CA GLY A 306 13.21 10.31 1.21
C GLY A 306 13.67 9.43 2.38
N GLU A 307 13.16 8.20 2.42
CA GLU A 307 13.37 7.23 3.51
C GLU A 307 14.85 6.81 3.60
N SER A 308 15.39 6.78 4.81
CA SER A 308 16.77 6.35 5.08
C SER A 308 16.86 4.87 5.47
N HIS A 309 15.78 4.27 5.98
CA HIS A 309 15.72 2.87 6.39
C HIS A 309 14.82 2.05 5.46
N ASN A 310 15.25 1.83 4.23
CA ASN A 310 14.45 1.22 3.16
C ASN A 310 14.07 -0.26 3.39
N ARG A 311 14.64 -0.94 4.39
CA ARG A 311 14.49 -2.39 4.60
C ARG A 311 14.80 -3.17 3.32
N SER A 312 15.75 -2.69 2.54
CA SER A 312 16.21 -3.23 1.27
C SER A 312 17.42 -4.15 1.44
N TRP A 313 17.75 -4.86 0.40
CA TRP A 313 18.97 -5.67 0.34
C TRP A 313 19.48 -5.73 -1.11
N ASN A 314 20.66 -5.19 -1.35
CA ASN A 314 21.28 -5.10 -2.69
C ASN A 314 21.76 -6.45 -3.28
N CYS A 315 21.53 -7.56 -2.57
CA CYS A 315 21.97 -8.91 -2.95
C CYS A 315 23.47 -9.07 -3.14
N GLY A 316 24.28 -8.15 -2.61
CA GLY A 316 25.74 -8.25 -2.58
C GLY A 316 26.51 -7.13 -3.26
N VAL A 317 25.87 -6.38 -4.16
CA VAL A 317 26.47 -5.23 -4.87
C VAL A 317 25.47 -4.08 -4.94
N GLU A 318 25.90 -2.87 -4.65
CA GLU A 318 25.10 -1.66 -4.75
C GLU A 318 24.91 -1.25 -6.20
N GLY A 319 23.66 -1.15 -6.64
CA GLY A 319 23.30 -0.73 -7.99
C GLY A 319 23.48 -1.82 -9.06
N PRO A 320 23.55 -1.42 -10.36
CA PRO A 320 23.67 -2.36 -11.47
C PRO A 320 24.97 -3.19 -11.41
N THR A 321 24.92 -4.43 -11.87
CA THR A 321 26.07 -5.33 -11.93
C THR A 321 25.95 -6.30 -13.10
N ASP A 322 27.10 -6.74 -13.64
CA ASP A 322 27.18 -7.79 -14.67
C ASP A 322 27.36 -9.19 -14.05
N ASP A 323 27.39 -9.32 -12.72
CA ASP A 323 27.50 -10.61 -12.06
C ASP A 323 26.19 -11.41 -12.22
N PRO A 324 26.23 -12.53 -12.96
CA PRO A 324 25.02 -13.30 -13.25
C PRO A 324 24.41 -13.95 -11.99
N ALA A 325 25.21 -14.30 -10.99
CA ALA A 325 24.72 -14.91 -9.77
C ALA A 325 23.95 -13.89 -8.91
N ILE A 326 24.41 -12.65 -8.84
CA ILE A 326 23.72 -11.56 -8.15
C ILE A 326 22.42 -11.23 -8.88
N ASN A 327 22.46 -11.11 -10.19
CA ASN A 327 21.26 -10.82 -10.99
C ASN A 327 20.22 -11.94 -10.87
N GLN A 328 20.64 -13.20 -10.92
CA GLN A 328 19.74 -14.34 -10.69
C GLN A 328 19.08 -14.29 -9.30
N LEU A 329 19.84 -13.91 -8.26
CA LEU A 329 19.33 -13.77 -6.90
C LEU A 329 18.32 -12.59 -6.80
N ARG A 330 18.59 -11.47 -7.45
CA ARG A 330 17.67 -10.33 -7.54
C ARG A 330 16.36 -10.71 -8.24
N ASP A 331 16.45 -11.43 -9.34
CA ASP A 331 15.28 -11.96 -10.07
C ASP A 331 14.45 -12.89 -9.21
N GLN A 332 15.10 -13.77 -8.48
CA GLN A 332 14.45 -14.69 -7.54
C GLN A 332 13.76 -13.92 -6.40
N GLN A 333 14.41 -12.92 -5.84
CA GLN A 333 13.82 -12.09 -4.78
C GLN A 333 12.61 -11.29 -5.28
N ARG A 334 12.65 -10.70 -6.50
CA ARG A 334 11.48 -10.06 -7.09
C ARG A 334 10.29 -11.04 -7.20
N ARG A 335 10.53 -12.27 -7.66
CA ARG A 335 9.50 -13.32 -7.71
C ARG A 335 9.00 -13.72 -6.32
N ASN A 336 9.86 -13.77 -5.30
CA ASN A 336 9.46 -14.02 -3.92
C ASN A 336 8.51 -12.95 -3.39
N PHE A 337 8.83 -11.67 -3.59
CA PHE A 337 7.99 -10.56 -3.16
C PHE A 337 6.63 -10.58 -3.86
N LEU A 338 6.60 -10.73 -5.19
CA LEU A 338 5.35 -10.81 -5.94
C LEU A 338 4.49 -12.02 -5.56
N THR A 339 5.12 -13.19 -5.33
CA THR A 339 4.41 -14.38 -4.88
C THR A 339 3.80 -14.17 -3.50
N THR A 340 4.57 -13.64 -2.56
CA THR A 340 4.09 -13.33 -1.21
C THR A 340 2.93 -12.34 -1.26
N LEU A 341 3.07 -11.25 -2.00
CA LEU A 341 2.05 -10.21 -2.12
C LEU A 341 0.74 -10.75 -2.71
N LEU A 342 0.84 -11.40 -3.86
CA LEU A 342 -0.35 -11.83 -4.63
C LEU A 342 -1.08 -13.02 -4.01
N LEU A 343 -0.41 -13.84 -3.19
CA LEU A 343 -1.03 -15.01 -2.57
C LEU A 343 -1.33 -14.84 -1.07
N SER A 344 -1.03 -13.68 -0.49
CA SER A 344 -1.49 -13.30 0.86
C SER A 344 -2.99 -13.00 0.88
N GLN A 345 -3.65 -13.22 2.02
CA GLN A 345 -5.00 -12.69 2.27
C GLN A 345 -4.95 -11.16 2.36
N GLY A 346 -6.02 -10.50 1.95
CA GLY A 346 -6.09 -9.04 1.85
C GLY A 346 -6.26 -8.57 0.41
N THR A 347 -6.08 -7.29 0.14
CA THR A 347 -6.13 -6.68 -1.20
C THR A 347 -4.72 -6.34 -1.63
N PRO A 348 -4.14 -7.01 -2.65
CA PRO A 348 -2.79 -6.69 -3.10
C PRO A 348 -2.76 -5.43 -3.96
N MET A 349 -1.77 -4.58 -3.73
CA MET A 349 -1.41 -3.42 -4.54
C MET A 349 0.00 -3.60 -5.09
N ILE A 350 0.17 -3.40 -6.40
CA ILE A 350 1.45 -3.44 -7.11
C ILE A 350 1.76 -2.00 -7.55
N ALA A 351 2.96 -1.50 -7.25
CA ALA A 351 3.41 -0.25 -7.81
C ALA A 351 3.66 -0.42 -9.33
N HIS A 352 3.27 0.59 -10.10
CA HIS A 352 3.36 0.56 -11.56
C HIS A 352 4.80 0.27 -12.02
N GLY A 353 4.96 -0.72 -12.89
CA GLY A 353 6.23 -1.15 -13.46
C GLY A 353 7.01 -2.18 -12.63
N ASP A 354 6.57 -2.55 -11.42
CA ASP A 354 7.21 -3.61 -10.63
C ASP A 354 7.10 -4.96 -11.33
N GLU A 355 6.04 -5.18 -12.10
CA GLU A 355 5.82 -6.37 -12.91
C GLU A 355 6.77 -6.52 -14.10
N ILE A 356 7.49 -5.44 -14.44
CA ILE A 356 8.50 -5.40 -15.50
C ILE A 356 9.87 -4.92 -14.99
N ALA A 357 10.08 -4.95 -13.68
CA ALA A 357 11.34 -4.54 -13.03
C ALA A 357 11.76 -3.10 -13.30
N ARG A 358 10.83 -2.13 -13.27
CA ARG A 358 11.11 -0.70 -13.36
C ARG A 358 12.14 -0.30 -12.30
N THR A 359 13.07 0.58 -12.67
CA THR A 359 14.07 1.15 -11.76
C THR A 359 13.99 2.67 -11.75
N GLN A 360 14.25 3.24 -10.59
CA GLN A 360 14.50 4.66 -10.37
C GLN A 360 15.99 4.91 -10.05
N GLN A 361 16.85 3.92 -10.40
CA GLN A 361 18.29 3.98 -10.21
C GLN A 361 18.71 4.28 -8.76
N GLY A 362 17.92 3.77 -7.79
CA GLY A 362 18.13 3.99 -6.37
C GLY A 362 17.64 5.33 -5.84
N ASN A 363 16.99 6.16 -6.64
CA ASN A 363 16.25 7.31 -6.12
C ASN A 363 14.94 6.82 -5.50
N ASN A 364 14.78 7.00 -4.20
CA ASN A 364 13.60 6.55 -3.46
C ASN A 364 12.59 7.67 -3.15
N ASN A 365 12.71 8.83 -3.82
CA ASN A 365 11.84 9.98 -3.60
C ASN A 365 11.69 10.84 -4.88
N VAL A 366 11.20 10.22 -5.94
CA VAL A 366 11.13 10.84 -7.28
C VAL A 366 10.03 11.89 -7.45
N TYR A 367 9.57 12.52 -6.36
CA TYR A 367 8.45 13.46 -6.38
C TYR A 367 8.60 14.63 -7.35
N CYS A 368 9.85 14.99 -7.68
CA CYS A 368 10.20 16.10 -8.57
C CYS A 368 10.87 15.67 -9.88
N GLN A 369 10.81 14.38 -10.24
CA GLN A 369 11.49 13.82 -11.40
C GLN A 369 10.50 13.49 -12.52
N ASP A 370 10.02 14.50 -13.25
CA ASP A 370 9.19 14.32 -14.44
C ASP A 370 10.08 14.05 -15.68
N ASN A 371 10.77 12.91 -15.68
CA ASN A 371 11.73 12.51 -16.71
C ASN A 371 11.93 10.98 -16.72
N GLU A 372 12.90 10.50 -17.52
CA GLU A 372 13.21 9.08 -17.71
C GLU A 372 13.61 8.36 -16.42
N LEU A 373 13.98 9.06 -15.35
CA LEU A 373 14.27 8.45 -14.06
C LEU A 373 13.00 7.84 -13.44
N SER A 374 11.85 8.47 -13.65
CA SER A 374 10.55 8.06 -13.09
C SER A 374 9.64 7.37 -14.08
N TRP A 375 9.74 7.77 -15.36
CA TRP A 375 8.85 7.24 -16.40
C TRP A 375 9.06 5.74 -16.61
N ILE A 376 8.00 5.06 -17.05
CA ILE A 376 8.10 3.65 -17.42
C ILE A 376 8.84 3.54 -18.76
N ASN A 377 9.95 2.81 -18.75
CA ASN A 377 10.56 2.33 -19.99
C ASN A 377 9.81 1.09 -20.48
N TRP A 378 9.01 1.24 -21.51
CA TRP A 378 8.19 0.17 -22.06
C TRP A 378 8.99 -0.94 -22.76
N ASP A 379 10.28 -0.73 -23.07
CA ASP A 379 11.16 -1.80 -23.57
C ASP A 379 11.36 -2.91 -22.52
N PHE A 380 11.08 -2.60 -21.24
CA PHE A 380 11.13 -3.59 -20.16
C PHE A 380 10.03 -4.66 -20.26
N VAL A 381 8.97 -4.42 -21.00
CA VAL A 381 7.96 -5.44 -21.31
C VAL A 381 8.57 -6.62 -22.07
N ASP A 382 9.48 -6.33 -23.00
CA ASP A 382 10.17 -7.36 -23.78
C ASP A 382 11.39 -7.93 -23.04
N THR A 383 12.19 -7.06 -22.41
CA THR A 383 13.42 -7.49 -21.73
C THR A 383 13.18 -8.25 -20.44
N ASN A 384 12.06 -7.98 -19.76
CA ASN A 384 11.63 -8.66 -18.54
C ASN A 384 10.31 -9.46 -18.74
N ALA A 385 10.10 -9.98 -19.95
CA ALA A 385 8.90 -10.72 -20.32
C ALA A 385 8.60 -11.90 -19.38
N ASP A 386 9.61 -12.59 -18.89
CA ASP A 386 9.48 -13.69 -17.94
C ASP A 386 8.85 -13.24 -16.61
N LEU A 387 9.27 -12.09 -16.07
CA LEU A 387 8.71 -11.53 -14.83
C LEU A 387 7.26 -11.06 -15.03
N LEU A 388 6.99 -10.45 -16.18
CA LEU A 388 5.64 -10.02 -16.55
C LEU A 388 4.67 -11.21 -16.64
N GLU A 389 5.06 -12.27 -17.36
CA GLU A 389 4.24 -13.48 -17.49
C GLU A 389 4.09 -14.22 -16.14
N PHE A 390 5.14 -14.23 -15.32
CA PHE A 390 5.06 -14.73 -13.96
C PHE A 390 4.02 -13.97 -13.12
N THR A 391 4.05 -12.63 -13.18
CA THR A 391 3.10 -11.78 -12.46
C THR A 391 1.66 -12.00 -12.92
N LYS A 392 1.42 -11.99 -14.24
CA LYS A 392 0.11 -12.31 -14.84
C LYS A 392 -0.42 -13.67 -14.36
N ARG A 393 0.46 -14.66 -14.23
CA ARG A 393 0.07 -15.98 -13.77
C ARG A 393 -0.28 -16.00 -12.29
N LEU A 394 0.47 -15.33 -11.42
CA LEU A 394 0.12 -15.19 -10.01
C LEU A 394 -1.24 -14.53 -9.82
N ILE A 395 -1.50 -13.46 -10.56
CA ILE A 395 -2.82 -12.79 -10.57
C ILE A 395 -3.92 -13.77 -10.99
N ARG A 396 -3.66 -14.59 -12.01
CA ARG A 396 -4.60 -15.62 -12.47
C ARG A 396 -4.84 -16.71 -11.42
N ILE A 397 -3.77 -17.18 -10.74
CA ILE A 397 -3.89 -18.15 -9.62
C ILE A 397 -4.79 -17.53 -8.54
N ARG A 398 -4.50 -16.31 -8.08
CA ARG A 398 -5.32 -15.63 -7.09
C ARG A 398 -6.78 -15.48 -7.52
N LYS A 399 -7.02 -15.10 -8.79
CA LYS A 399 -8.36 -14.89 -9.36
C LYS A 399 -9.16 -16.18 -9.42
N ASN A 400 -8.51 -17.30 -9.78
CA ASN A 400 -9.17 -18.59 -9.96
C ASN A 400 -9.37 -19.35 -8.65
N HIS A 401 -8.56 -19.08 -7.63
CA HIS A 401 -8.60 -19.78 -6.36
C HIS A 401 -9.11 -18.91 -5.21
N PRO A 402 -10.39 -19.04 -4.81
CA PRO A 402 -11.00 -18.32 -3.71
C PRO A 402 -10.26 -18.46 -2.37
N VAL A 403 -9.53 -19.54 -2.16
CA VAL A 403 -8.75 -19.79 -0.93
C VAL A 403 -7.71 -18.70 -0.65
N PHE A 404 -7.21 -17.98 -1.68
CA PHE A 404 -6.28 -16.85 -1.54
C PHE A 404 -6.96 -15.49 -1.34
N ARG A 405 -8.28 -15.41 -1.36
CA ARG A 405 -9.05 -14.15 -1.28
C ARG A 405 -10.31 -14.31 -0.42
N ARG A 406 -10.11 -14.86 0.78
CA ARG A 406 -11.17 -15.09 1.76
C ARG A 406 -11.80 -13.77 2.22
N ARG A 407 -13.09 -13.79 2.43
CA ARG A 407 -13.84 -12.65 2.98
C ARG A 407 -13.89 -12.62 4.50
N ARG A 408 -13.43 -13.69 5.16
CA ARG A 408 -13.27 -13.81 6.61
C ARG A 408 -11.85 -14.21 6.93
N PHE A 409 -11.37 -13.84 8.10
CA PHE A 409 -10.08 -14.31 8.58
C PHE A 409 -10.09 -15.84 8.75
N LEU A 410 -8.93 -16.42 8.50
CA LEU A 410 -8.71 -17.84 8.74
C LEU A 410 -8.74 -18.09 10.25
N ALA A 411 -9.47 -19.10 10.68
CA ALA A 411 -9.68 -19.38 12.10
C ALA A 411 -8.54 -20.21 12.71
N GLY A 412 -7.88 -21.04 11.91
CA GLY A 412 -6.73 -21.86 12.34
C GLY A 412 -7.06 -22.96 13.33
N ASP A 413 -8.08 -22.77 14.17
CA ASP A 413 -8.57 -23.77 15.12
C ASP A 413 -9.91 -24.33 14.63
N PRO A 414 -10.00 -25.61 14.44
CA PRO A 414 -11.26 -26.25 14.16
C PRO A 414 -11.94 -26.51 15.51
N PHE A 415 -13.15 -26.30 15.61
CA PHE A 415 -14.05 -26.70 16.68
C PHE A 415 -13.82 -28.15 17.20
N GLY A 416 -12.57 -28.50 17.55
CA GLY A 416 -12.18 -29.76 18.14
C GLY A 416 -11.95 -30.95 17.19
N PHE A 417 -11.77 -30.71 15.88
CA PHE A 417 -11.60 -31.74 14.86
C PHE A 417 -10.15 -31.90 14.37
N ASP A 418 -9.88 -32.91 13.55
CA ASP A 418 -8.54 -33.23 13.02
C ASP A 418 -7.87 -32.02 12.35
N ALA A 419 -6.55 -31.96 12.43
CA ALA A 419 -5.76 -30.87 11.84
C ALA A 419 -6.02 -30.67 10.34
N ALA A 420 -6.54 -31.66 9.65
CA ALA A 420 -6.88 -31.64 8.23
C ALA A 420 -8.20 -30.90 7.93
N ASP A 421 -9.08 -30.72 8.92
CA ASP A 421 -10.34 -29.99 8.74
C ASP A 421 -10.17 -28.50 8.96
N ARG A 422 -8.98 -28.07 9.39
CA ARG A 422 -8.63 -26.66 9.56
C ARG A 422 -8.68 -25.93 8.21
N ASP A 423 -9.06 -24.68 8.24
CA ASP A 423 -8.96 -23.83 7.07
C ASP A 423 -7.51 -23.42 6.76
N ILE A 424 -6.65 -23.39 7.79
CA ILE A 424 -5.20 -23.19 7.71
C ILE A 424 -4.46 -24.05 8.72
N ALA A 425 -3.30 -24.56 8.35
CA ALA A 425 -2.36 -25.18 9.28
C ALA A 425 -0.93 -24.68 9.01
N TRP A 426 -0.20 -24.48 10.10
CA TRP A 426 1.19 -24.05 10.08
C TRP A 426 2.10 -25.23 10.41
N LEU A 427 3.07 -25.47 9.55
CA LEU A 427 3.97 -26.60 9.66
C LEU A 427 5.44 -26.15 9.58
N VAL A 428 6.29 -26.84 10.30
CA VAL A 428 7.75 -26.74 10.16
C VAL A 428 8.22 -27.56 8.94
N PRO A 429 9.44 -27.37 8.46
CA PRO A 429 9.97 -28.14 7.32
C PRO A 429 9.86 -29.66 7.46
N SER A 430 9.88 -30.22 8.67
CA SER A 430 9.69 -31.66 8.88
C SER A 430 8.25 -32.16 8.67
N GLY A 431 7.30 -31.31 8.29
CA GLY A 431 5.91 -31.69 8.02
C GLY A 431 5.02 -31.82 9.26
N ARG A 432 5.54 -31.56 10.48
CA ARG A 432 4.74 -31.52 11.70
C ARG A 432 4.13 -30.11 11.92
N LEU A 433 3.04 -30.04 12.66
CA LEU A 433 2.45 -28.76 13.10
C LEU A 433 3.45 -27.96 13.94
N MET A 434 3.44 -26.64 13.76
CA MET A 434 4.22 -25.72 14.58
C MET A 434 3.73 -25.72 16.02
N THR A 435 4.67 -25.62 16.95
CA THR A 435 4.45 -25.45 18.38
C THR A 435 4.75 -24.01 18.78
N GLN A 436 4.39 -23.62 20.01
CA GLN A 436 4.74 -22.30 20.54
C GLN A 436 6.26 -22.01 20.48
N GLY A 437 7.09 -23.01 20.80
CA GLY A 437 8.55 -22.85 20.73
C GLY A 437 9.09 -22.65 19.32
N ASP A 438 8.38 -23.15 18.29
CA ASP A 438 8.77 -22.90 16.89
C ASP A 438 8.49 -21.44 16.48
N TRP A 439 7.39 -20.86 16.97
CA TRP A 439 7.05 -19.45 16.75
C TRP A 439 8.01 -18.49 17.46
N GLU A 440 8.47 -18.87 18.65
CA GLU A 440 9.39 -18.07 19.46
C GLU A 440 10.86 -18.21 19.03
N PHE A 441 11.16 -19.12 18.09
CA PHE A 441 12.52 -19.32 17.63
C PHE A 441 12.98 -18.16 16.75
N ALA A 442 13.80 -17.27 17.32
CA ALA A 442 14.25 -16.02 16.69
C ALA A 442 14.95 -16.21 15.33
N PHE A 443 15.58 -17.35 15.08
CA PHE A 443 16.28 -17.65 13.82
C PHE A 443 15.45 -18.48 12.85
N GLY A 444 14.17 -18.68 13.13
CA GLY A 444 13.23 -19.34 12.21
C GLY A 444 13.03 -18.49 10.96
N LYS A 445 13.39 -19.02 9.77
CA LYS A 445 13.31 -18.36 8.46
C LYS A 445 12.60 -19.21 7.42
N SER A 446 11.94 -20.26 7.85
CA SER A 446 11.26 -21.18 6.96
C SER A 446 9.99 -21.73 7.60
N LEU A 447 8.94 -21.82 6.80
CA LEU A 447 7.66 -22.39 7.23
C LEU A 447 6.92 -22.98 6.03
N MET A 448 6.00 -23.90 6.33
CA MET A 448 5.04 -24.43 5.37
C MET A 448 3.63 -24.07 5.84
N VAL A 449 2.81 -23.60 4.91
CA VAL A 449 1.42 -23.22 5.14
C VAL A 449 0.53 -24.15 4.35
N TYR A 450 -0.39 -24.84 5.02
CA TYR A 450 -1.48 -25.54 4.38
C TYR A 450 -2.71 -24.66 4.35
N LEU A 451 -3.28 -24.44 3.16
CA LEU A 451 -4.55 -23.77 2.96
C LEU A 451 -5.58 -24.78 2.45
N ASN A 452 -6.70 -24.91 3.16
CA ASN A 452 -7.74 -25.88 2.85
C ASN A 452 -8.85 -25.24 2.00
N GLY A 453 -8.87 -25.57 0.70
CA GLY A 453 -9.90 -25.08 -0.23
C GLY A 453 -11.31 -25.63 0.05
N ARG A 454 -11.42 -26.75 0.77
CA ARG A 454 -12.71 -27.38 1.12
C ARG A 454 -13.37 -26.75 2.37
N SER A 455 -12.59 -26.03 3.17
CA SER A 455 -13.05 -25.37 4.42
C SER A 455 -13.44 -23.90 4.22
N ILE A 456 -13.83 -23.50 3.00
CA ILE A 456 -14.36 -22.17 2.73
C ILE A 456 -15.80 -22.11 3.23
N VAL A 457 -16.03 -21.32 4.29
CA VAL A 457 -17.35 -21.21 4.94
C VAL A 457 -18.25 -20.14 4.31
N GLU A 458 -17.67 -19.20 3.56
CA GLU A 458 -18.42 -18.13 2.93
C GLU A 458 -19.09 -18.63 1.64
N PRO A 459 -20.40 -18.45 1.52
CA PRO A 459 -21.08 -18.80 0.27
C PRO A 459 -20.72 -17.80 -0.84
N ASP A 460 -20.94 -18.19 -2.08
CA ASP A 460 -20.88 -17.31 -3.24
C ASP A 460 -22.02 -16.25 -3.20
N ARG A 461 -22.11 -15.40 -4.24
CA ARG A 461 -23.17 -14.39 -4.37
C ARG A 461 -24.57 -14.99 -4.52
N ARG A 462 -24.68 -16.28 -4.84
CA ARG A 462 -25.94 -17.02 -4.98
C ARG A 462 -26.29 -17.84 -3.75
N GLY A 463 -25.47 -17.77 -2.68
CA GLY A 463 -25.63 -18.54 -1.46
C GLY A 463 -25.13 -19.98 -1.56
N GLN A 464 -24.41 -20.35 -2.63
CA GLN A 464 -23.89 -21.70 -2.82
C GLN A 464 -22.55 -21.86 -2.10
N LYS A 465 -22.28 -23.08 -1.63
CA LYS A 465 -20.97 -23.44 -1.03
C LYS A 465 -19.87 -23.22 -2.07
N VAL A 466 -18.81 -22.54 -1.64
CA VAL A 466 -17.58 -22.39 -2.42
C VAL A 466 -16.64 -23.52 -2.05
N GLU A 467 -16.13 -24.24 -3.05
CA GLU A 467 -15.06 -25.23 -2.90
C GLU A 467 -13.91 -24.85 -3.81
N ASP A 468 -12.68 -25.16 -3.38
CA ASP A 468 -11.45 -24.87 -4.08
C ASP A 468 -10.44 -25.99 -3.85
N ASP A 469 -9.36 -25.97 -4.58
CA ASP A 469 -8.19 -26.83 -4.32
C ASP A 469 -7.51 -26.43 -3.01
N SER A 470 -6.81 -27.37 -2.40
CA SER A 470 -5.95 -27.11 -1.24
C SER A 470 -4.50 -26.89 -1.69
N PHE A 471 -3.75 -26.10 -0.93
CA PHE A 471 -2.40 -25.70 -1.27
C PHE A 471 -1.43 -25.92 -0.12
N LEU A 472 -0.17 -26.22 -0.47
CA LEU A 472 0.98 -26.12 0.42
C LEU A 472 1.90 -25.03 -0.10
N LEU A 473 2.12 -23.99 0.71
CA LEU A 473 3.05 -22.90 0.42
C LEU A 473 4.28 -23.08 1.31
N MET A 474 5.44 -23.28 0.72
CA MET A 474 6.70 -23.46 1.42
C MET A 474 7.60 -22.26 1.21
N PHE A 475 7.88 -21.56 2.28
CA PHE A 475 8.73 -20.36 2.33
C PHE A 475 10.08 -20.73 2.94
N ASN A 476 11.16 -20.42 2.25
CA ASN A 476 12.52 -20.56 2.74
C ASN A 476 13.30 -19.25 2.53
N ALA A 477 13.34 -18.38 3.54
CA ALA A 477 14.17 -17.17 3.53
C ALA A 477 15.61 -17.43 4.03
N HIS A 478 15.96 -18.68 4.36
CA HIS A 478 17.31 -19.06 4.75
C HIS A 478 18.26 -19.05 3.55
N TYR A 479 19.55 -18.89 3.81
CA TYR A 479 20.60 -18.87 2.77
C TYR A 479 21.02 -20.28 2.29
N ASP A 480 20.52 -21.35 2.91
CA ASP A 480 20.71 -22.74 2.49
C ASP A 480 19.39 -23.34 2.00
N SER A 481 19.50 -24.34 1.13
CA SER A 481 18.37 -25.19 0.75
C SER A 481 17.91 -26.05 1.92
N ILE A 482 16.62 -26.24 2.06
CA ILE A 482 16.01 -27.02 3.15
C ILE A 482 15.08 -28.08 2.54
N ASP A 483 15.19 -29.32 3.03
CA ASP A 483 14.27 -30.38 2.67
C ASP A 483 12.96 -30.26 3.47
N PHE A 484 11.86 -30.16 2.75
CA PHE A 484 10.52 -30.12 3.33
C PHE A 484 9.85 -31.48 3.15
N THR A 485 9.35 -32.03 4.25
CA THR A 485 8.54 -33.25 4.25
C THR A 485 7.09 -32.89 4.04
N ILE A 486 6.45 -33.44 3.01
CA ILE A 486 5.02 -33.22 2.75
C ILE A 486 4.21 -33.83 3.89
N PRO A 487 3.23 -33.14 4.46
CA PRO A 487 2.45 -33.66 5.58
C PRO A 487 1.68 -34.95 5.20
N GLY A 488 1.18 -35.65 6.22
CA GLY A 488 0.50 -36.93 6.04
C GLY A 488 -0.78 -36.84 5.18
N LYS A 489 -1.27 -38.00 4.76
CA LYS A 489 -2.42 -38.16 3.84
C LYS A 489 -3.70 -37.42 4.27
N GLN A 490 -3.83 -37.10 5.55
CA GLN A 490 -4.96 -36.33 6.07
C GLN A 490 -5.02 -34.90 5.47
N PHE A 491 -3.88 -34.34 5.07
CA PHE A 491 -3.83 -33.03 4.39
C PHE A 491 -4.00 -33.13 2.87
N GLY A 492 -3.72 -34.31 2.30
CA GLY A 492 -3.81 -34.57 0.86
C GLY A 492 -2.88 -35.72 0.46
N VAL A 493 -3.27 -36.49 -0.55
CA VAL A 493 -2.56 -37.70 -0.98
C VAL A 493 -1.46 -37.39 -1.99
N SER A 494 -1.73 -36.49 -2.93
CA SER A 494 -0.82 -36.18 -4.04
C SER A 494 -0.87 -34.66 -4.33
N TRP A 495 0.27 -34.11 -4.70
CA TRP A 495 0.51 -32.70 -4.86
C TRP A 495 1.26 -32.44 -6.17
N LYS A 496 0.84 -31.40 -6.91
CA LYS A 496 1.50 -30.92 -8.14
C LYS A 496 2.21 -29.60 -7.84
N LEU A 497 3.46 -29.49 -8.23
CA LEU A 497 4.23 -28.24 -8.17
C LEU A 497 3.66 -27.25 -9.20
N ILE A 498 3.29 -26.06 -8.74
CA ILE A 498 2.69 -25.02 -9.59
C ILE A 498 3.47 -23.71 -9.59
N VAL A 499 4.28 -23.43 -8.57
CA VAL A 499 5.17 -22.27 -8.50
C VAL A 499 6.50 -22.69 -7.90
N ASP A 500 7.60 -22.29 -8.56
CA ASP A 500 8.97 -22.35 -8.06
C ASP A 500 9.67 -21.03 -8.39
N THR A 501 9.98 -20.22 -7.39
CA THR A 501 10.56 -18.89 -7.61
C THR A 501 12.02 -18.91 -8.04
N THR A 502 12.67 -20.05 -8.06
CA THR A 502 14.03 -20.19 -8.60
C THR A 502 14.05 -20.33 -10.12
N GLU A 503 12.95 -20.78 -10.70
CA GLU A 503 12.78 -20.86 -12.15
C GLU A 503 12.53 -19.48 -12.75
N ALA A 504 13.11 -19.19 -13.91
CA ALA A 504 12.99 -17.89 -14.56
C ALA A 504 11.52 -17.48 -14.81
N THR A 505 10.72 -18.41 -15.28
CA THR A 505 9.28 -18.23 -15.50
C THR A 505 8.43 -18.45 -14.24
N GLY A 506 9.07 -18.83 -13.11
CA GLY A 506 8.39 -19.27 -11.89
C GLY A 506 7.67 -20.61 -11.99
N TYR A 507 7.95 -21.39 -13.04
CA TYR A 507 7.34 -22.68 -13.29
C TYR A 507 8.38 -23.78 -13.38
N PRO A 508 8.08 -24.97 -12.85
CA PRO A 508 8.94 -26.09 -13.10
C PRO A 508 8.96 -26.41 -14.61
N ALA A 509 10.16 -26.62 -15.13
CA ALA A 509 10.35 -27.03 -16.53
C ALA A 509 9.65 -28.39 -16.85
N GLU A 510 9.50 -29.22 -15.81
CA GLU A 510 8.80 -30.50 -15.89
C GLU A 510 7.72 -30.59 -14.81
N ALA A 511 6.62 -31.26 -15.10
CA ALA A 511 5.55 -31.50 -14.14
C ALA A 511 6.09 -32.38 -12.98
N LYS A 512 6.20 -31.78 -11.79
CA LYS A 512 6.69 -32.45 -10.60
C LYS A 512 5.54 -32.78 -9.65
N HIS A 513 5.41 -34.05 -9.31
CA HIS A 513 4.43 -34.55 -8.36
C HIS A 513 5.13 -35.07 -7.10
N VAL A 514 4.53 -34.78 -5.95
CA VAL A 514 5.04 -35.23 -4.64
C VAL A 514 3.90 -35.88 -3.86
N SER A 515 4.13 -37.05 -3.32
CA SER A 515 3.12 -37.75 -2.49
C SER A 515 3.21 -37.33 -1.02
N ALA A 516 2.13 -37.53 -0.28
CA ALA A 516 2.13 -37.40 1.18
C ALA A 516 3.28 -38.19 1.80
N ASN A 517 3.94 -37.63 2.80
CA ASN A 517 5.16 -38.13 3.45
C ASN A 517 6.41 -38.18 2.53
N GLY A 518 6.31 -37.72 1.29
CA GLY A 518 7.47 -37.51 0.42
C GLY A 518 8.28 -36.28 0.84
N SER A 519 9.41 -36.04 0.21
CA SER A 519 10.26 -34.89 0.46
C SER A 519 10.43 -34.03 -0.81
N ILE A 520 10.54 -32.72 -0.63
CA ILE A 520 10.90 -31.79 -1.68
C ILE A 520 11.94 -30.82 -1.12
N THR A 521 13.03 -30.61 -1.85
CA THR A 521 14.01 -29.59 -1.50
C THR A 521 13.49 -28.22 -1.92
N VAL A 522 13.38 -27.29 -0.96
CA VAL A 522 13.10 -25.87 -1.21
C VAL A 522 14.42 -25.13 -1.24
N PRO A 523 14.85 -24.61 -2.39
CA PRO A 523 16.15 -23.94 -2.52
C PRO A 523 16.28 -22.74 -1.58
N ALA A 524 17.52 -22.28 -1.39
CA ALA A 524 17.82 -21.08 -0.61
C ALA A 524 17.01 -19.88 -1.11
N ARG A 525 16.44 -19.08 -0.19
CA ARG A 525 15.72 -17.84 -0.49
C ARG A 525 14.63 -18.01 -1.57
N SER A 526 13.80 -19.06 -1.46
CA SER A 526 12.79 -19.37 -2.46
C SER A 526 11.43 -19.73 -1.88
N ILE A 527 10.44 -19.75 -2.75
CA ILE A 527 9.08 -20.24 -2.49
C ILE A 527 8.80 -21.38 -3.43
N ILE A 528 8.23 -22.46 -2.88
CA ILE A 528 7.61 -23.54 -3.64
C ILE A 528 6.14 -23.62 -3.24
N ILE A 529 5.25 -23.74 -4.24
CA ILE A 529 3.83 -23.93 -4.03
C ILE A 529 3.35 -25.19 -4.70
N LEU A 530 2.69 -26.02 -3.91
CA LEU A 530 2.07 -27.25 -4.37
C LEU A 530 0.54 -27.10 -4.32
N ARG A 531 -0.14 -27.57 -5.34
CA ARG A 531 -1.60 -27.73 -5.40
C ARG A 531 -1.97 -29.18 -5.22
N GLN A 532 -2.96 -29.46 -4.38
CA GLN A 532 -3.52 -30.79 -4.22
C GLN A 532 -4.15 -31.26 -5.54
N ILE A 533 -3.90 -32.50 -5.90
CA ILE A 533 -4.53 -33.16 -7.04
C ILE A 533 -5.13 -34.49 -6.60
N GLU A 534 -6.19 -34.92 -7.29
CA GLU A 534 -6.62 -36.31 -7.23
C GLU A 534 -5.56 -37.18 -7.90
N LEU A 535 -5.40 -38.46 -7.46
CA LEU A 535 -4.42 -39.36 -8.06
C LEU A 535 -4.64 -39.37 -9.57
N PRO A 536 -3.59 -39.23 -10.39
CA PRO A 536 -3.75 -39.25 -11.82
C PRO A 536 -4.31 -40.60 -12.24
N THR A 537 -5.52 -40.61 -12.75
CA THR A 537 -5.92 -41.66 -13.70
C THR A 537 -5.13 -41.39 -14.98
N ALA A 538 -4.59 -42.42 -15.62
CA ALA A 538 -3.64 -42.32 -16.74
C ALA A 538 -4.14 -41.45 -17.96
N GLU A 539 -5.27 -40.81 -17.85
CA GLU A 539 -5.89 -39.94 -18.86
C GLU A 539 -5.76 -38.44 -18.56
N ALA A 540 -5.36 -38.02 -17.33
CA ALA A 540 -5.34 -36.63 -16.96
C ALA A 540 -4.09 -35.82 -17.43
N ASP A 541 -3.03 -36.53 -17.83
CA ASP A 541 -1.78 -35.86 -18.29
C ASP A 541 -1.89 -35.31 -19.72
N ALA A 542 -3.02 -35.50 -20.42
CA ALA A 542 -3.20 -35.07 -21.80
C ALA A 542 -3.82 -33.65 -21.93
N GLU A 543 -4.40 -33.06 -20.87
CA GLU A 543 -5.18 -31.82 -21.00
C GLU A 543 -4.45 -30.53 -20.61
N ASP A 544 -3.25 -30.60 -20.01
CA ASP A 544 -2.56 -29.39 -19.50
C ASP A 544 -1.47 -28.83 -20.45
N HIS A 545 -1.31 -29.39 -21.64
CA HIS A 545 -0.59 -28.76 -22.73
C HIS A 545 -1.54 -27.92 -23.60
N GLY A 546 -2.10 -26.88 -23.03
CA GLY A 546 -2.90 -25.89 -23.75
C GLY A 546 -2.05 -25.13 -24.77
N THR A 547 -1.76 -25.80 -25.89
CA THR A 547 -1.54 -25.10 -27.14
C THR A 547 -2.80 -24.29 -27.43
N VAL A 548 -2.62 -22.98 -27.49
CA VAL A 548 -3.65 -22.06 -28.05
C VAL A 548 -3.81 -22.46 -29.51
N ASP A 549 -4.71 -23.38 -29.78
CA ASP A 549 -5.12 -23.70 -31.13
C ASP A 549 -6.03 -22.57 -31.63
N GLN A 550 -5.44 -21.64 -32.37
CA GLN A 550 -6.13 -20.69 -33.21
C GLN A 550 -6.77 -21.44 -34.40
N LYS A 551 -7.82 -22.18 -34.16
CA LYS A 551 -8.72 -22.62 -35.23
C LYS A 551 -10.01 -23.21 -34.65
N SER A 552 -11.00 -22.36 -34.53
CA SER A 552 -12.40 -22.59 -34.85
C SER A 552 -13.29 -21.47 -34.27
N VAL A 553 -13.15 -20.26 -34.81
CA VAL A 553 -14.27 -19.34 -34.83
C VAL A 553 -15.13 -19.77 -36.02
N GLY A 554 -15.99 -20.71 -35.76
CA GLY A 554 -17.10 -20.98 -36.68
C GLY A 554 -18.05 -19.80 -36.63
N GLU A 555 -18.24 -19.19 -37.80
CA GLU A 555 -19.31 -18.23 -38.05
C GLU A 555 -20.63 -18.80 -37.52
N VAL A 556 -21.18 -18.19 -36.49
CA VAL A 556 -22.64 -18.27 -36.22
C VAL A 556 -23.20 -16.90 -36.49
N SER A 557 -23.47 -16.68 -37.77
CA SER A 557 -24.34 -15.60 -38.22
C SER A 557 -25.79 -16.07 -38.01
N ALA A 558 -26.47 -15.53 -37.01
CA ALA A 558 -27.91 -15.33 -37.05
C ALA A 558 -28.28 -14.23 -36.06
N PRO A 559 -28.99 -13.19 -36.48
CA PRO A 559 -29.42 -12.12 -35.58
C PRO A 559 -30.57 -12.67 -34.71
N LEU A 560 -30.40 -12.65 -33.41
CA LEU A 560 -31.49 -12.80 -32.45
C LEU A 560 -32.41 -11.57 -32.56
N ASN A 561 -33.52 -11.73 -33.19
CA ASN A 561 -34.64 -10.80 -33.14
C ASN A 561 -35.15 -10.72 -31.70
N LEU A 562 -34.78 -9.65 -30.99
CA LEU A 562 -35.42 -9.23 -29.75
C LEU A 562 -36.82 -8.68 -30.12
N THR A 563 -37.83 -9.54 -30.08
CA THR A 563 -39.22 -9.11 -30.05
C THR A 563 -39.44 -8.49 -28.64
N VAL A 564 -39.59 -7.19 -28.61
CA VAL A 564 -40.07 -6.46 -27.44
C VAL A 564 -41.50 -6.88 -27.19
N MET A 565 -41.74 -7.72 -26.17
CA MET A 565 -43.04 -7.96 -25.63
C MET A 565 -43.48 -6.73 -24.84
N GLN A 566 -44.48 -6.03 -25.32
CA GLN A 566 -45.23 -5.04 -24.56
C GLN A 566 -45.99 -5.75 -23.42
N PRO A 567 -46.03 -5.15 -22.21
CA PRO A 567 -46.85 -5.71 -21.15
C PRO A 567 -48.33 -5.55 -21.49
N THR A 568 -49.04 -6.64 -21.52
CA THR A 568 -50.51 -6.67 -21.54
C THR A 568 -51.02 -6.26 -20.16
N GLU A 569 -51.73 -5.16 -20.11
CA GLU A 569 -52.51 -4.76 -18.94
C GLU A 569 -53.67 -5.76 -18.73
N GLU A 570 -53.62 -6.54 -17.65
CA GLU A 570 -54.81 -7.15 -17.06
C GLU A 570 -55.26 -6.30 -15.87
N PRO A 571 -56.57 -6.03 -15.72
CA PRO A 571 -57.05 -5.15 -14.66
C PRO A 571 -57.02 -5.88 -13.31
N VAL A 572 -56.28 -5.32 -12.37
CA VAL A 572 -56.31 -5.73 -10.95
C VAL A 572 -57.61 -5.20 -10.33
N ALA A 573 -58.45 -6.09 -9.87
CA ALA A 573 -59.62 -5.77 -9.07
C ALA A 573 -59.24 -5.16 -7.71
N GLU A 574 -59.87 -4.04 -7.39
CA GLU A 574 -59.76 -3.42 -6.05
C GLU A 574 -60.36 -4.37 -4.99
N PRO A 575 -59.74 -4.56 -3.82
CA PRO A 575 -60.41 -5.15 -2.69
C PRO A 575 -61.23 -4.07 -1.94
N GLU A 576 -62.50 -4.35 -1.73
CA GLU A 576 -63.42 -3.59 -0.89
C GLU A 576 -62.88 -3.43 0.54
N LEU A 577 -62.93 -2.18 1.02
CA LEU A 577 -62.70 -1.80 2.40
C LEU A 577 -63.89 -2.27 3.25
N ALA A 578 -63.73 -3.32 4.07
CA ALA A 578 -64.57 -3.60 5.19
C ALA A 578 -64.08 -2.80 6.41
N ALA A 579 -64.92 -1.90 6.87
CA ALA A 579 -64.74 -1.16 8.10
C ALA A 579 -65.09 -2.06 9.28
N ASP A 580 -64.07 -2.34 10.11
CA ASP A 580 -64.32 -2.80 11.48
C ASP A 580 -63.60 -1.83 12.43
N THR A 581 -64.46 -1.16 13.21
CA THR A 581 -64.11 -0.30 14.35
C THR A 581 -63.82 -1.20 15.55
N GLU A 582 -62.57 -1.25 16.00
CA GLU A 582 -62.25 -1.70 17.35
C GLU A 582 -61.44 -0.61 18.10
N GLU A 583 -62.00 -0.36 19.31
CA GLU A 583 -61.54 0.65 20.26
C GLU A 583 -60.08 0.45 20.71
N GLN A 584 -59.30 1.48 20.66
CA GLN A 584 -58.01 1.57 21.30
C GLN A 584 -58.15 1.70 22.79
N GLN A 585 -57.75 0.69 23.55
CA GLN A 585 -57.41 0.82 24.96
C GLN A 585 -55.92 1.08 25.14
N GLU A 586 -55.62 2.23 25.72
CA GLU A 586 -54.25 2.59 26.20
C GLU A 586 -53.81 1.61 27.33
N PRO A 587 -52.58 1.12 27.32
CA PRO A 587 -52.02 0.47 28.50
C PRO A 587 -51.46 1.51 29.46
N LYS A 588 -51.95 1.45 30.71
CA LYS A 588 -51.50 2.19 31.90
C LYS A 588 -50.02 1.90 32.19
N ALA A 589 -49.30 2.97 32.48
CA ALA A 589 -47.98 2.96 33.08
C ALA A 589 -47.99 2.20 34.43
N GLU A 590 -47.17 1.18 34.57
CA GLU A 590 -46.80 0.59 35.85
C GLU A 590 -45.56 1.31 36.41
N ALA A 591 -45.65 1.60 37.72
CA ALA A 591 -44.70 2.38 38.47
C ALA A 591 -43.40 1.61 38.75
N GLU A 592 -42.29 2.33 38.66
CA GLU A 592 -40.98 1.88 39.19
C GLU A 592 -41.00 1.72 40.72
N PRO A 593 -40.32 0.71 41.27
CA PRO A 593 -40.08 0.65 42.71
C PRO A 593 -38.86 1.51 43.08
N GLU A 594 -39.10 2.45 44.01
CA GLU A 594 -38.05 3.17 44.76
C GLU A 594 -37.13 2.19 45.50
N VAL A 595 -35.82 2.25 45.21
CA VAL A 595 -34.80 1.63 46.04
C VAL A 595 -34.19 2.71 46.94
N LYS A 596 -34.42 2.59 48.23
CA LYS A 596 -33.81 3.39 49.29
C LYS A 596 -32.30 3.20 49.31
N ALA A 597 -31.57 4.30 49.29
CA ALA A 597 -30.17 4.39 49.62
C ALA A 597 -29.96 4.18 51.12
N GLU A 598 -29.25 3.15 51.52
CA GLU A 598 -28.58 3.05 52.82
C GLU A 598 -27.10 3.37 52.60
N ALA A 599 -26.64 4.39 53.30
CA ALA A 599 -25.25 4.82 53.33
C ALA A 599 -24.49 3.93 54.32
N GLU A 600 -23.54 3.17 53.83
CA GLU A 600 -22.45 2.64 54.66
C GLU A 600 -21.15 3.32 54.26
N THR A 601 -20.59 4.03 55.23
CA THR A 601 -19.26 4.63 55.24
C THR A 601 -18.24 3.52 55.50
N GLU A 602 -17.41 3.19 54.54
CA GLU A 602 -16.18 2.47 54.77
C GLU A 602 -14.96 3.29 54.32
N ALA A 603 -13.97 3.30 55.22
CA ALA A 603 -12.80 4.15 55.25
C ALA A 603 -11.78 3.76 54.14
N ALA A 604 -11.22 4.75 53.50
CA ALA A 604 -10.06 4.62 52.63
C ALA A 604 -8.81 4.21 53.43
N PRO A 605 -7.96 3.31 52.89
CA PRO A 605 -6.63 3.09 53.46
C PRO A 605 -5.66 4.16 52.93
N GLN A 606 -4.93 4.72 53.88
CA GLN A 606 -3.85 5.70 53.70
C GLN A 606 -2.67 5.07 52.94
N GLN A 607 -2.17 5.78 52.00
CA GLN A 607 -0.84 5.54 51.36
C GLN A 607 0.27 5.95 52.34
N PRO A 608 1.39 5.23 52.40
CA PRO A 608 2.56 5.70 53.13
C PRO A 608 3.36 6.72 52.29
N GLU A 609 3.67 7.82 52.96
CA GLU A 609 4.63 8.85 52.53
C GLU A 609 6.02 8.24 52.28
N SER A 610 6.62 8.49 51.14
CA SER A 610 8.04 8.23 50.91
C SER A 610 8.83 9.53 51.05
N GLU A 611 9.75 9.50 52.02
CA GLU A 611 10.70 10.58 52.32
C GLU A 611 11.62 10.92 51.15
N GLU A 612 11.77 12.22 50.89
CA GLU A 612 12.87 12.78 50.10
C GLU A 612 14.24 12.67 50.82
N PRO A 613 15.32 12.28 50.20
CA PRO A 613 16.64 12.50 50.75
C PRO A 613 17.22 13.85 50.29
N LYS A 614 17.63 14.67 51.26
CA LYS A 614 18.33 15.92 51.13
C LYS A 614 19.77 15.72 50.58
N PRO A 615 20.35 16.73 49.91
CA PRO A 615 21.63 16.63 49.24
C PRO A 615 22.80 16.79 50.20
N THR A 616 23.82 15.92 50.07
CA THR A 616 25.12 16.07 50.74
C THR A 616 26.16 16.69 49.78
N LYS A 617 26.92 17.61 50.37
CA LYS A 617 27.95 18.46 49.74
C LYS A 617 29.26 17.72 49.42
N SER A 618 29.78 18.08 48.25
CA SER A 618 31.18 18.32 47.87
C SER A 618 32.35 17.53 48.48
N ALA A 619 33.14 16.92 47.61
CA ALA A 619 34.60 16.89 47.75
C ALA A 619 35.27 17.04 46.38
N LYS A 620 36.24 17.95 46.34
CA LYS A 620 37.08 18.33 45.18
C LYS A 620 38.39 17.49 45.16
N PRO A 621 39.21 17.60 44.13
CA PRO A 621 39.82 16.50 43.39
C PRO A 621 41.31 16.30 43.70
N ALA A 622 41.88 15.16 43.31
CA ALA A 622 43.31 14.91 43.25
C ALA A 622 43.81 14.86 41.80
N LYS A 623 44.95 15.54 41.61
CA LYS A 623 45.74 15.69 40.38
C LYS A 623 46.59 14.45 40.08
N SER A 624 46.89 14.31 38.83
CA SER A 624 48.11 13.85 38.12
C SER A 624 47.82 12.68 37.18
N THR A 625 48.36 12.52 35.97
CA THR A 625 49.70 12.84 35.43
C THR A 625 49.62 12.84 33.89
N LYS A 626 50.58 13.55 33.29
CA LYS A 626 50.85 13.67 31.86
C LYS A 626 51.21 12.34 31.19
N SER A 627 50.78 12.15 29.96
CA SER A 627 51.70 11.62 28.92
C SER A 627 51.16 11.80 27.48
N ALA A 628 52.03 12.33 26.66
CA ALA A 628 52.40 12.10 25.27
C ALA A 628 51.36 12.32 24.12
N LYS A 629 51.72 13.32 23.31
CA LYS A 629 51.28 13.60 21.93
C LYS A 629 51.73 12.50 20.95
N PRO A 630 50.93 12.13 19.98
CA PRO A 630 51.46 11.54 18.74
C PRO A 630 51.59 12.59 17.62
N ALA A 631 52.53 12.32 16.72
CA ALA A 631 53.06 13.17 15.67
C ALA A 631 52.15 13.34 14.47
N LYS A 632 52.32 14.47 13.76
CA LYS A 632 51.72 14.79 12.44
C LYS A 632 52.24 13.84 11.34
N PRO A 633 51.41 13.45 10.37
CA PRO A 633 51.92 12.93 9.08
C PRO A 633 52.22 14.04 8.09
N ALA A 634 53.17 13.75 7.22
CA ALA A 634 53.83 14.64 6.25
C ALA A 634 52.95 14.91 5.02
N LYS A 635 53.19 16.08 4.39
CA LYS A 635 52.63 16.51 3.08
C LYS A 635 53.16 15.63 1.94
N PRO A 636 52.38 15.39 0.91
CA PRO A 636 52.87 14.97 -0.40
C PRO A 636 53.24 16.17 -1.27
N THR A 637 54.28 16.00 -2.08
CA THR A 637 54.90 16.90 -3.04
C THR A 637 54.09 17.08 -4.32
N GLU A 638 54.10 18.31 -4.85
CA GLU A 638 53.62 18.69 -6.20
C GLU A 638 54.43 18.04 -7.34
N PRO A 639 53.86 17.91 -8.53
CA PRO A 639 54.59 17.98 -9.77
C PRO A 639 54.18 19.18 -10.63
N ALA A 640 55.17 19.71 -11.28
CA ALA A 640 55.45 20.77 -12.22
C ALA A 640 54.39 21.26 -13.23
N ALA A 641 54.50 22.57 -13.50
CA ALA A 641 53.95 23.41 -14.57
C ALA A 641 54.35 22.95 -15.99
N GLU A 642 53.74 23.36 -17.05
CA GLU A 642 53.24 24.55 -17.77
C GLU A 642 52.73 24.16 -19.17
N PRO A 643 52.21 25.00 -20.08
CA PRO A 643 52.26 26.46 -20.19
C PRO A 643 50.95 27.20 -20.59
N ALA A 644 51.01 28.51 -20.45
CA ALA A 644 50.03 29.56 -20.69
C ALA A 644 49.64 29.80 -22.16
N VAL A 645 48.39 30.30 -22.38
CA VAL A 645 48.04 31.19 -23.49
C VAL A 645 47.06 32.28 -23.00
N ASP A 646 47.42 33.39 -23.30
CA ASP A 646 47.12 34.80 -23.39
C ASP A 646 45.72 35.36 -23.06
N LYS A 647 45.81 36.56 -22.49
CA LYS A 647 44.88 37.55 -21.97
C LYS A 647 43.86 38.09 -23.00
N GLN A 648 42.68 38.43 -22.52
CA GLN A 648 42.05 39.73 -22.84
C GLN A 648 41.29 40.29 -21.63
N GLU A 649 41.54 41.56 -21.34
CA GLU A 649 41.01 42.49 -20.35
C GLU A 649 39.57 42.91 -20.66
N THR A 650 38.72 43.16 -19.73
CA THR A 650 38.25 44.14 -18.73
C THR A 650 36.78 44.51 -19.00
N PRO A 651 36.05 45.23 -18.17
CA PRO A 651 36.29 45.82 -16.84
C PRO A 651 35.23 45.56 -15.75
N ASP A 652 35.60 45.84 -14.54
CA ASP A 652 34.78 46.05 -13.33
C ASP A 652 33.73 47.15 -13.48
N PRO A 653 32.63 47.08 -12.76
CA PRO A 653 32.27 48.15 -11.87
C PRO A 653 31.84 47.72 -10.45
N ASP A 654 32.18 48.55 -9.59
CA ASP A 654 32.16 48.88 -8.19
C ASP A 654 30.83 48.59 -7.37
N PRO A 655 30.92 48.67 -6.03
CA PRO A 655 30.22 47.79 -5.10
C PRO A 655 29.01 48.45 -4.42
N ALA A 656 28.24 47.62 -3.77
CA ALA A 656 27.41 47.85 -2.60
C ALA A 656 25.97 47.36 -2.77
N THR A 657 25.67 46.26 -2.13
CA THR A 657 24.63 46.20 -1.07
C THR A 657 24.67 44.83 -0.43
N THR A 658 24.97 44.85 0.85
CA THR A 658 24.80 43.72 1.79
C THR A 658 23.32 43.39 1.86
N VAL A 659 22.98 42.15 1.50
CA VAL A 659 21.70 41.56 1.88
C VAL A 659 22.04 40.28 2.66
N ASP A 660 21.54 40.27 3.89
CA ASP A 660 21.64 39.18 4.85
C ASP A 660 21.20 37.85 4.27
N LYS A 661 21.96 36.80 4.60
CA LYS A 661 21.57 35.41 4.37
C LYS A 661 20.43 35.06 5.31
N PRO A 662 19.34 34.44 4.81
CA PRO A 662 18.38 33.79 5.71
C PRO A 662 18.94 32.49 6.26
N ASP A 663 18.63 32.25 7.52
CA ASP A 663 19.01 31.09 8.30
C ASP A 663 18.50 29.76 7.72
N ASP A 664 19.35 28.75 7.89
CA ASP A 664 19.10 27.35 7.59
C ASP A 664 17.84 26.82 8.27
N TYR A 665 16.88 26.31 7.47
CA TYR A 665 15.83 25.41 7.94
C TYR A 665 16.18 23.98 7.60
N PRO A 666 16.23 23.07 8.57
CA PRO A 666 16.38 21.64 8.30
C PRO A 666 15.02 21.04 7.88
N ALA A 667 14.96 20.51 6.68
CA ALA A 667 13.90 19.59 6.31
C ALA A 667 14.07 18.29 7.14
N LYS A 668 13.24 18.12 8.16
CA LYS A 668 13.14 16.86 8.91
C LYS A 668 12.00 16.04 8.30
N ASN A 669 12.29 15.23 7.32
CA ASN A 669 11.56 13.99 7.08
C ASN A 669 12.27 12.87 7.86
N THR A 670 12.01 12.79 9.15
CA THR A 670 12.37 11.63 9.95
C THR A 670 11.08 10.96 10.39
N TYR A 671 10.70 9.89 9.73
CA TYR A 671 9.84 8.89 10.35
C TYR A 671 10.64 8.31 11.53
N GLY A 672 10.33 8.78 12.73
CA GLY A 672 10.94 8.28 13.94
C GLY A 672 10.48 6.85 14.19
N ASP A 673 11.43 5.94 14.21
CA ASP A 673 11.31 4.66 14.88
C ASP A 673 11.30 4.93 16.39
N GLU A 674 10.16 4.70 17.06
CA GLU A 674 10.16 4.28 18.46
C GLU A 674 9.09 3.22 18.70
N SER A 675 9.60 2.01 19.00
CA SER A 675 9.06 0.79 19.62
C SER A 675 7.72 0.23 19.13
#